data_c9aa2913d090a0e54ea9d03f99182720
#
_entry.id   c9aa2913d090a0e54ea9d03f99182720
#
_cell.length_a   1.000
_cell.length_b   1.000
_cell.length_c   1.000
_cell.angle_alpha   90.00
_cell.angle_beta   90.00
_cell.angle_gamma   90.00
#
_symmetry.space_group_name_H-M   'P 1'
#
loop_
_entity.id
_entity.type
_entity.pdbx_description
1 polymer ?
#
loop_
_entity_poly.entity_id
_entity_poly.type
_entity_poly.pdbx_seq_one_letter_code
_entity_poly.pdbx_strand_id
1 'polypeptide(L)'
;MKVPFSWLKQYVDIDVTAQELEDKLFGCGFEVEELIDLGGEISKVVVGVVTECVPQEGTHLHICKVDCGEYGHDIQISTGAPNVYAGMHTAAALDGSTLPGGVKIKAKPLMGVESNGMLCSGGELGLNDDLYPGAEVYGLLDLPKDTVPGTPIQQVVGLDDYIFDISITANRADCQSVLGIAREVAAVLNKPLKMPATDYTVSDYVDSRLSISVEAEDLCPRYIGHYVRNITPGESPRWMRRQLALCGLRSISNVVDITNYVMLEIGQPMHAFDMDALESCQILVRRAKDGEKITTLDEKEFTLTPNNLVICDGSKPVALAGVMGGLNSEIKDTTTQLLFESAKFARDNIRKTARGLGQNTDASSHYEKGISEYTTELGMARALHLIQELGCGEVTSTHFDCSAGAPREGKRFTAKVSGINAILGITVPTDVILDILNRLQFEVKLEADGDTMQVVAPRWREDIEVGEPDLAEEVIREYGYEHIIPTFLKAATVTTGGLTAEQKAQAKAKRTMCAQGFYEAETLAFYADADLDMLHIAADAPERKVIRILNPISSHLTIMRPLLAPSLLNVVVDNLRKGNTEGRLFEMSNIYIPKQLPVTELPEERLHLGFAAWGSEEDFFAVKGAVESFGAAFGVELTVERATDVAWLHPGIAAYILCKGERVGVFGKLANDVTSELKLPKDSRANLNIYLGEIDWVAFHALVPAAIHYQPIPEFAPVQRDLALVAPESMECGTLVTEMQRACKQLTKVELFDIYRGEKLGADKKSMAFSLSFQPADKPLTPDEIDRFVKKILGNLKFKLGIEIRE
;
A
#
# COMPACT_ATOMS: atom_id res chain seq x y z
N MET A 1 14.71 -7.13 2.63
CA MET A 1 16.09 -7.19 3.18
C MET A 1 17.01 -7.76 2.11
N LYS A 2 18.09 -7.04 1.79
CA LYS A 2 19.05 -7.50 0.77
C LYS A 2 20.08 -8.46 1.35
N VAL A 3 20.19 -9.63 0.76
CA VAL A 3 21.09 -10.70 1.22
C VAL A 3 21.93 -11.19 0.05
N PRO A 4 23.26 -10.88 0.00
CA PRO A 4 24.13 -11.35 -1.04
C PRO A 4 24.34 -12.88 -0.97
N PHE A 5 24.26 -13.55 -2.12
CA PHE A 5 24.47 -15.00 -2.21
C PHE A 5 25.86 -15.43 -1.74
N SER A 6 26.88 -14.65 -2.12
CA SER A 6 28.26 -14.87 -1.67
C SER A 6 28.41 -14.76 -0.14
N TRP A 7 27.59 -13.92 0.52
CA TRP A 7 27.61 -13.82 1.98
C TRP A 7 26.95 -15.03 2.65
N LEU A 8 25.82 -15.52 2.12
CA LEU A 8 25.19 -16.76 2.60
C LEU A 8 26.13 -17.95 2.51
N LYS A 9 26.94 -18.06 1.44
CA LYS A 9 27.94 -19.12 1.24
C LYS A 9 29.05 -19.15 2.29
N GLN A 10 29.24 -18.08 3.05
CA GLN A 10 30.17 -18.07 4.17
C GLN A 10 29.66 -18.91 5.35
N TYR A 11 28.34 -19.00 5.51
CA TYR A 11 27.67 -19.70 6.61
C TYR A 11 27.11 -21.07 6.24
N VAL A 12 26.78 -21.28 4.99
CA VAL A 12 26.19 -22.54 4.50
C VAL A 12 26.91 -22.98 3.23
N ASP A 13 27.22 -24.25 3.14
CA ASP A 13 27.79 -24.86 1.92
C ASP A 13 26.65 -25.07 0.90
N ILE A 14 26.33 -24.01 0.15
CA ILE A 14 25.21 -23.96 -0.80
C ILE A 14 25.68 -24.57 -2.13
N ASP A 15 25.10 -25.72 -2.51
CA ASP A 15 25.39 -26.48 -3.71
C ASP A 15 24.31 -26.38 -4.80
N VAL A 16 23.37 -25.45 -4.63
CA VAL A 16 22.33 -25.11 -5.60
C VAL A 16 22.57 -23.73 -6.22
N THR A 17 21.93 -23.46 -7.35
CA THR A 17 21.96 -22.15 -8.00
C THR A 17 21.16 -21.11 -7.19
N ALA A 18 21.36 -19.82 -7.46
CA ALA A 18 20.60 -18.76 -6.82
C ALA A 18 19.09 -18.90 -7.10
N GLN A 19 18.72 -19.28 -8.33
CA GLN A 19 17.32 -19.50 -8.73
C GLN A 19 16.68 -20.66 -7.98
N GLU A 20 17.40 -21.80 -7.87
CA GLU A 20 16.89 -22.95 -7.10
C GLU A 20 16.76 -22.63 -5.62
N LEU A 21 17.63 -21.76 -5.07
CA LEU A 21 17.53 -21.31 -3.69
C LEU A 21 16.32 -20.36 -3.50
N GLU A 22 16.05 -19.48 -4.45
CA GLU A 22 14.85 -18.65 -4.46
C GLU A 22 13.59 -19.50 -4.37
N ASP A 23 13.45 -20.51 -5.23
CA ASP A 23 12.31 -21.43 -5.23
C ASP A 23 12.14 -22.14 -3.87
N LYS A 24 13.25 -22.55 -3.24
CA LYS A 24 13.25 -23.20 -1.92
C LYS A 24 12.84 -22.23 -0.80
N LEU A 25 13.32 -20.98 -0.86
CA LEU A 25 12.92 -19.94 0.09
C LEU A 25 11.42 -19.64 0.00
N PHE A 26 10.88 -19.52 -1.21
CA PHE A 26 9.44 -19.42 -1.41
C PHE A 26 8.71 -20.63 -0.80
N GLY A 27 9.19 -21.85 -1.05
CA GLY A 27 8.60 -23.08 -0.53
C GLY A 27 8.52 -23.10 0.99
N CYS A 28 9.49 -22.54 1.69
CA CYS A 28 9.51 -22.47 3.16
C CYS A 28 9.01 -21.15 3.76
N GLY A 29 8.31 -20.32 2.95
CA GLY A 29 7.53 -19.17 3.43
C GLY A 29 8.27 -17.83 3.42
N PHE A 30 9.40 -17.71 2.69
CA PHE A 30 10.11 -16.44 2.51
C PHE A 30 9.85 -15.90 1.10
N GLU A 31 9.19 -14.76 1.03
CA GLU A 31 8.96 -14.05 -0.24
C GLU A 31 10.23 -13.33 -0.68
N VAL A 32 10.82 -13.75 -1.78
CA VAL A 32 11.87 -13.02 -2.47
C VAL A 32 11.21 -12.06 -3.45
N GLU A 33 11.20 -10.76 -3.11
CA GLU A 33 10.59 -9.72 -3.95
C GLU A 33 11.35 -9.56 -5.26
N GLU A 34 12.69 -9.69 -5.21
CA GLU A 34 13.55 -9.60 -6.39
C GLU A 34 14.82 -10.42 -6.19
N LEU A 35 15.18 -11.20 -7.19
CA LEU A 35 16.51 -11.83 -7.33
C LEU A 35 17.35 -10.99 -8.30
N ILE A 36 18.27 -10.19 -7.75
CA ILE A 36 19.10 -9.27 -8.52
C ILE A 36 20.37 -10.00 -8.98
N ASP A 37 20.52 -10.16 -10.29
CA ASP A 37 21.78 -10.61 -10.93
C ASP A 37 22.67 -9.39 -11.16
N LEU A 38 23.76 -9.25 -10.39
CA LEU A 38 24.65 -8.09 -10.47
C LEU A 38 25.33 -7.94 -11.82
N GLY A 39 25.61 -9.03 -12.49
CA GLY A 39 26.29 -9.05 -13.78
C GLY A 39 25.38 -9.31 -14.97
N GLY A 40 24.08 -9.48 -14.75
CA GLY A 40 23.11 -9.93 -15.78
C GLY A 40 22.98 -8.97 -16.98
N GLU A 41 23.20 -7.68 -16.76
CA GLU A 41 23.15 -6.68 -17.83
C GLU A 41 24.47 -6.60 -18.63
N ILE A 42 25.55 -7.23 -18.16
CA ILE A 42 26.88 -7.14 -18.76
C ILE A 42 27.14 -8.38 -19.62
N SER A 43 27.43 -8.19 -20.89
CA SER A 43 27.80 -9.28 -21.78
C SER A 43 28.97 -8.92 -22.67
N LYS A 44 29.88 -9.91 -22.92
CA LYS A 44 31.07 -9.77 -23.74
C LYS A 44 32.02 -8.62 -23.31
N VAL A 45 32.09 -8.36 -22.01
CA VAL A 45 33.09 -7.46 -21.43
C VAL A 45 34.12 -8.33 -20.71
N VAL A 46 35.37 -8.19 -21.09
CA VAL A 46 36.46 -9.04 -20.61
C VAL A 46 37.68 -8.23 -20.15
N VAL A 47 38.58 -8.86 -19.44
CA VAL A 47 39.87 -8.24 -19.14
C VAL A 47 40.65 -8.05 -20.44
N GLY A 48 41.02 -6.81 -20.72
CA GLY A 48 41.90 -6.46 -21.79
C GLY A 48 43.24 -5.92 -21.26
N VAL A 49 44.35 -6.32 -21.88
CA VAL A 49 45.71 -5.78 -21.59
C VAL A 49 46.11 -4.84 -22.73
N VAL A 50 46.36 -3.60 -22.42
CA VAL A 50 46.81 -2.62 -23.39
C VAL A 50 48.27 -2.90 -23.73
N THR A 51 48.54 -3.49 -24.89
CA THR A 51 49.92 -3.82 -25.36
C THR A 51 50.65 -2.64 -25.96
N GLU A 52 49.92 -1.77 -26.69
CA GLU A 52 50.43 -0.52 -27.27
C GLU A 52 49.43 0.60 -26.99
N CYS A 53 49.91 1.82 -26.74
CA CYS A 53 49.13 3.03 -26.57
C CYS A 53 49.83 4.21 -27.24
N VAL A 54 49.21 4.73 -28.30
CA VAL A 54 49.79 5.82 -29.10
C VAL A 54 48.81 7.00 -29.17
N PRO A 55 49.23 8.25 -28.85
CA PRO A 55 48.36 9.40 -29.01
C PRO A 55 47.98 9.61 -30.48
N GLN A 56 46.73 9.92 -30.75
CA GLN A 56 46.24 10.28 -32.08
C GLN A 56 46.48 11.75 -32.35
N GLU A 57 47.28 12.06 -33.36
CA GLU A 57 47.60 13.48 -33.72
C GLU A 57 46.36 14.30 -33.98
N GLY A 58 46.33 15.52 -33.40
CA GLY A 58 45.23 16.47 -33.57
C GLY A 58 43.95 16.17 -32.77
N THR A 59 43.97 15.15 -31.90
CA THR A 59 42.85 14.80 -31.03
C THR A 59 43.30 14.58 -29.59
N HIS A 60 42.35 14.38 -28.68
CA HIS A 60 42.62 13.97 -27.31
C HIS A 60 42.55 12.43 -27.16
N LEU A 61 42.47 11.68 -28.24
CA LEU A 61 42.31 10.23 -28.24
C LEU A 61 43.65 9.52 -28.21
N HIS A 62 43.62 8.32 -27.68
CA HIS A 62 44.69 7.35 -27.77
C HIS A 62 44.22 6.13 -28.59
N ILE A 63 45.09 5.66 -29.48
CA ILE A 63 44.87 4.40 -30.22
C ILE A 63 45.62 3.31 -29.47
N CYS A 64 44.86 2.35 -28.98
CA CYS A 64 45.37 1.24 -28.18
C CYS A 64 45.27 -0.06 -28.95
N LYS A 65 46.27 -0.93 -28.81
CA LYS A 65 46.14 -2.35 -29.12
C LYS A 65 45.92 -3.09 -27.82
N VAL A 66 44.94 -3.96 -27.81
CA VAL A 66 44.47 -4.62 -26.60
C VAL A 66 44.49 -6.13 -26.84
N ASP A 67 45.14 -6.83 -25.94
CA ASP A 67 45.06 -8.31 -25.85
C ASP A 67 43.91 -8.72 -24.96
N CYS A 68 42.93 -9.40 -25.53
CA CYS A 68 41.74 -9.91 -24.83
C CYS A 68 41.74 -11.46 -24.79
N GLY A 69 42.91 -12.12 -24.82
CA GLY A 69 43.07 -13.56 -24.74
C GLY A 69 42.36 -14.30 -25.88
N GLU A 70 41.52 -15.26 -25.55
CA GLU A 70 40.79 -16.04 -26.55
C GLU A 70 39.86 -15.25 -27.47
N TYR A 71 39.49 -14.00 -27.07
CA TYR A 71 38.61 -13.11 -27.85
C TYR A 71 39.37 -12.33 -28.90
N GLY A 72 40.71 -12.35 -28.87
CA GLY A 72 41.57 -11.75 -29.88
C GLY A 72 42.76 -11.00 -29.31
N HIS A 73 43.85 -10.97 -30.10
CA HIS A 73 45.06 -10.23 -29.81
C HIS A 73 45.12 -8.98 -30.68
N ASP A 74 45.80 -7.94 -30.22
CA ASP A 74 45.98 -6.68 -30.96
C ASP A 74 44.69 -5.99 -31.43
N ILE A 75 43.59 -6.17 -30.67
CA ILE A 75 42.33 -5.51 -30.98
C ILE A 75 42.50 -3.99 -30.86
N GLN A 76 42.27 -3.28 -31.97
CA GLN A 76 42.37 -1.82 -31.99
C GLN A 76 41.16 -1.19 -31.32
N ILE A 77 41.38 -0.45 -30.24
CA ILE A 77 40.34 0.32 -29.51
C ILE A 77 40.87 1.74 -29.31
N SER A 78 40.04 2.73 -29.65
CA SER A 78 40.34 4.15 -29.41
C SER A 78 39.66 4.62 -28.14
N THR A 79 40.38 5.33 -27.26
CA THR A 79 39.86 5.86 -26.00
C THR A 79 40.26 7.31 -25.77
N GLY A 80 39.40 8.09 -25.13
CA GLY A 80 39.69 9.44 -24.64
C GLY A 80 40.10 9.48 -23.16
N ALA A 81 40.28 8.33 -22.53
CA ALA A 81 40.61 8.31 -21.11
C ALA A 81 42.04 8.83 -20.85
N PRO A 82 42.20 9.72 -19.86
CA PRO A 82 43.52 10.36 -19.63
C PRO A 82 44.51 9.44 -18.90
N ASN A 83 44.06 8.37 -18.30
CA ASN A 83 44.87 7.46 -17.48
C ASN A 83 45.34 6.19 -18.24
N VAL A 84 45.05 6.10 -19.56
CA VAL A 84 45.46 4.92 -20.33
C VAL A 84 46.99 4.86 -20.56
N TYR A 85 47.57 3.66 -20.40
CA TYR A 85 49.00 3.42 -20.64
C TYR A 85 49.25 2.00 -21.12
N ALA A 86 50.40 1.80 -21.80
CA ALA A 86 50.82 0.46 -22.25
C ALA A 86 51.16 -0.42 -21.03
N GLY A 87 50.62 -1.61 -21.00
CA GLY A 87 50.68 -2.54 -19.87
C GLY A 87 49.55 -2.38 -18.86
N MET A 88 48.54 -1.52 -19.12
CA MET A 88 47.34 -1.43 -18.30
C MET A 88 46.46 -2.64 -18.51
N HIS A 89 45.98 -3.23 -17.42
CA HIS A 89 44.89 -4.19 -17.41
C HIS A 89 43.60 -3.46 -17.15
N THR A 90 42.59 -3.62 -17.98
CA THR A 90 41.32 -2.85 -17.87
C THR A 90 40.15 -3.64 -18.46
N ALA A 91 38.95 -3.19 -18.24
CA ALA A 91 37.75 -3.78 -18.82
C ALA A 91 37.62 -3.38 -20.30
N ALA A 92 37.53 -4.38 -21.19
CA ALA A 92 37.35 -4.20 -22.63
C ALA A 92 35.98 -4.73 -23.06
N ALA A 93 35.10 -3.83 -23.44
CA ALA A 93 33.81 -4.12 -24.05
C ALA A 93 34.01 -4.35 -25.56
N LEU A 94 33.87 -5.60 -26.00
CA LEU A 94 34.07 -6.01 -27.38
C LEU A 94 32.87 -5.65 -28.27
N ASP A 95 33.02 -5.80 -29.59
CA ASP A 95 31.90 -5.59 -30.52
C ASP A 95 30.73 -6.53 -30.20
N GLY A 96 29.55 -5.93 -30.09
CA GLY A 96 28.29 -6.59 -29.69
C GLY A 96 28.13 -6.82 -28.19
N SER A 97 28.98 -6.21 -27.34
CA SER A 97 28.82 -6.23 -25.90
C SER A 97 27.65 -5.34 -25.44
N THR A 98 27.13 -5.66 -24.26
CA THR A 98 26.13 -4.85 -23.57
C THR A 98 26.68 -4.41 -22.22
N LEU A 99 26.43 -3.17 -21.84
CA LEU A 99 26.76 -2.56 -20.56
C LEU A 99 25.48 -2.23 -19.79
N PRO A 100 25.56 -1.95 -18.49
CA PRO A 100 24.43 -1.54 -17.67
C PRO A 100 23.59 -0.44 -18.33
N GLY A 101 22.25 -0.51 -18.12
CA GLY A 101 21.30 0.36 -18.81
C GLY A 101 21.05 0.00 -20.28
N GLY A 102 21.47 -1.19 -20.73
CA GLY A 102 21.22 -1.70 -22.08
C GLY A 102 22.07 -1.05 -23.16
N VAL A 103 23.18 -0.39 -22.78
CA VAL A 103 24.10 0.29 -23.74
C VAL A 103 24.84 -0.76 -24.56
N LYS A 104 24.63 -0.75 -25.88
CA LYS A 104 25.25 -1.67 -26.82
C LYS A 104 26.50 -1.07 -27.46
N ILE A 105 27.63 -1.75 -27.34
CA ILE A 105 28.90 -1.37 -27.97
C ILE A 105 28.96 -2.02 -29.34
N LYS A 106 29.31 -1.21 -30.33
CA LYS A 106 29.54 -1.66 -31.72
C LYS A 106 30.85 -1.11 -32.25
N ALA A 107 31.55 -1.89 -33.04
CA ALA A 107 32.69 -1.42 -33.80
C ALA A 107 32.27 -0.23 -34.69
N LYS A 108 32.96 0.88 -34.55
CA LYS A 108 32.68 2.10 -35.31
C LYS A 108 33.93 2.98 -35.38
N PRO A 109 34.11 3.77 -36.45
CA PRO A 109 35.16 4.78 -36.52
C PRO A 109 34.96 5.88 -35.44
N LEU A 110 35.99 6.18 -34.69
CA LEU A 110 36.08 7.28 -33.74
C LEU A 110 37.08 8.34 -34.30
N MET A 111 36.63 9.53 -34.62
CA MET A 111 37.46 10.58 -35.27
C MET A 111 38.33 10.06 -36.42
N GLY A 112 37.79 9.20 -37.29
CA GLY A 112 38.45 8.68 -38.48
C GLY A 112 39.31 7.44 -38.28
N VAL A 113 39.40 6.90 -37.05
CA VAL A 113 40.14 5.67 -36.71
C VAL A 113 39.18 4.58 -36.26
N GLU A 114 39.28 3.38 -36.78
CA GLU A 114 38.44 2.26 -36.40
C GLU A 114 38.66 1.88 -34.91
N SER A 115 37.53 1.72 -34.16
CA SER A 115 37.55 1.21 -32.82
C SER A 115 36.66 -0.02 -32.76
N ASN A 116 37.22 -1.18 -32.45
CA ASN A 116 36.55 -2.49 -32.44
C ASN A 116 36.01 -2.83 -31.03
N GLY A 117 35.71 -1.84 -30.23
CA GLY A 117 35.19 -1.95 -28.87
C GLY A 117 35.37 -0.67 -28.09
N MET A 118 35.23 -0.78 -26.78
CA MET A 118 35.37 0.33 -25.84
C MET A 118 36.10 -0.17 -24.58
N LEU A 119 37.09 0.60 -24.10
CA LEU A 119 37.67 0.41 -22.77
C LEU A 119 36.77 1.12 -21.77
N CYS A 120 36.46 0.47 -20.63
CA CYS A 120 35.44 0.90 -19.71
C CYS A 120 36.00 1.51 -18.41
N SER A 121 35.33 2.52 -17.90
CA SER A 121 35.47 3.02 -16.55
C SER A 121 34.70 2.13 -15.56
N GLY A 122 34.93 2.27 -14.24
CA GLY A 122 34.15 1.60 -13.24
C GLY A 122 32.68 2.01 -13.26
N GLY A 123 32.38 3.30 -13.47
CA GLY A 123 31.01 3.82 -13.58
C GLY A 123 30.21 3.21 -14.74
N GLU A 124 30.85 2.93 -15.90
CA GLU A 124 30.21 2.27 -17.04
C GLU A 124 29.88 0.79 -16.76
N LEU A 125 30.51 0.20 -15.77
CA LEU A 125 30.21 -1.15 -15.27
C LEU A 125 29.23 -1.15 -14.08
N GLY A 126 28.73 0.03 -13.67
CA GLY A 126 27.84 0.16 -12.51
C GLY A 126 28.56 0.03 -11.17
N LEU A 127 29.89 0.22 -11.13
CA LEU A 127 30.70 0.12 -9.93
C LEU A 127 30.92 1.47 -9.27
N ASN A 128 31.08 1.44 -7.95
CA ASN A 128 31.62 2.51 -7.12
C ASN A 128 32.82 1.99 -6.30
N ASP A 129 33.49 2.88 -5.56
CA ASP A 129 34.70 2.52 -4.81
C ASP A 129 34.44 1.53 -3.65
N ASP A 130 33.23 1.43 -3.15
CA ASP A 130 32.85 0.45 -2.11
C ASP A 130 32.69 -0.96 -2.71
N LEU A 131 32.17 -1.05 -3.94
CA LEU A 131 32.06 -2.32 -4.67
C LEU A 131 33.42 -2.77 -5.23
N TYR A 132 34.16 -1.84 -5.81
CA TYR A 132 35.49 -2.14 -6.35
C TYR A 132 36.42 -0.91 -6.25
N PRO A 133 37.58 -1.00 -5.53
CA PRO A 133 38.49 0.14 -5.34
C PRO A 133 38.99 0.72 -6.67
N GLY A 134 38.94 2.04 -6.79
CA GLY A 134 39.38 2.75 -7.98
C GLY A 134 38.31 2.82 -9.10
N ALA A 135 37.06 2.37 -8.82
CA ALA A 135 35.97 2.44 -9.78
C ALA A 135 35.52 3.87 -10.11
N GLU A 136 35.65 4.80 -9.16
CA GLU A 136 35.24 6.20 -9.30
C GLU A 136 36.38 7.11 -9.86
N VAL A 137 37.54 6.53 -10.19
CA VAL A 137 38.63 7.30 -10.82
C VAL A 137 38.18 7.82 -12.17
N TYR A 138 38.49 9.07 -12.46
CA TYR A 138 38.20 9.67 -13.76
C TYR A 138 39.08 9.03 -14.85
N GLY A 139 38.47 8.13 -15.63
CA GLY A 139 39.16 7.38 -16.70
C GLY A 139 38.81 5.91 -16.68
N LEU A 140 39.71 5.06 -17.14
CA LEU A 140 39.53 3.62 -17.21
C LEU A 140 39.71 2.97 -15.83
N LEU A 141 39.03 1.85 -15.62
CA LEU A 141 39.24 0.99 -14.45
C LEU A 141 40.61 0.28 -14.60
N ASP A 142 41.54 0.57 -13.69
CA ASP A 142 42.88 -0.09 -13.67
C ASP A 142 42.79 -1.37 -12.81
N LEU A 143 42.91 -2.53 -13.44
CA LEU A 143 42.80 -3.83 -12.82
C LEU A 143 44.19 -4.33 -12.35
N PRO A 144 44.26 -5.25 -11.37
CA PRO A 144 45.49 -5.86 -10.94
C PRO A 144 46.26 -6.51 -12.11
N LYS A 145 47.59 -6.43 -12.10
CA LYS A 145 48.45 -6.92 -13.18
C LYS A 145 48.50 -8.44 -13.32
N ASP A 146 48.00 -9.15 -12.36
CA ASP A 146 47.87 -10.63 -12.37
C ASP A 146 46.54 -11.11 -12.95
N THR A 147 45.65 -10.21 -13.36
CA THR A 147 44.40 -10.60 -14.03
C THR A 147 44.68 -11.17 -15.42
N VAL A 148 44.00 -12.27 -15.74
CA VAL A 148 44.23 -13.01 -17.00
C VAL A 148 43.43 -12.35 -18.14
N PRO A 149 44.03 -12.00 -19.28
CA PRO A 149 43.31 -11.48 -20.44
C PRO A 149 42.20 -12.43 -20.90
N GLY A 150 41.06 -11.90 -21.28
CA GLY A 150 39.89 -12.67 -21.71
C GLY A 150 39.00 -13.16 -20.58
N THR A 151 39.38 -13.02 -19.31
CA THR A 151 38.51 -13.37 -18.21
C THR A 151 37.26 -12.45 -18.20
N PRO A 152 36.04 -12.99 -18.07
CA PRO A 152 34.83 -12.16 -17.93
C PRO A 152 34.99 -11.14 -16.80
N ILE A 153 34.69 -9.89 -17.08
CA ILE A 153 34.94 -8.79 -16.12
C ILE A 153 34.20 -8.99 -14.81
N GLN A 154 32.98 -9.56 -14.87
CA GLN A 154 32.16 -9.83 -13.70
C GLN A 154 32.93 -10.62 -12.62
N GLN A 155 33.70 -11.63 -13.03
CA GLN A 155 34.48 -12.46 -12.11
C GLN A 155 35.61 -11.69 -11.42
N VAL A 156 36.17 -10.71 -12.08
CA VAL A 156 37.31 -9.93 -11.56
C VAL A 156 36.87 -8.85 -10.62
N VAL A 157 35.74 -8.20 -10.96
CA VAL A 157 35.21 -7.10 -10.14
C VAL A 157 34.14 -7.57 -9.16
N GLY A 158 33.79 -8.86 -9.20
CA GLY A 158 32.83 -9.50 -8.26
C GLY A 158 31.38 -9.16 -8.58
N LEU A 159 31.05 -8.96 -9.85
CA LEU A 159 29.67 -8.84 -10.32
C LEU A 159 29.06 -10.20 -10.72
N ASP A 160 29.74 -11.31 -10.46
CA ASP A 160 29.26 -12.68 -10.61
C ASP A 160 28.51 -13.16 -9.33
N ASP A 161 27.70 -12.31 -8.77
CA ASP A 161 26.95 -12.55 -7.54
C ASP A 161 25.48 -12.18 -7.71
N TYR A 162 24.65 -12.69 -6.80
CA TYR A 162 23.22 -12.43 -6.73
C TYR A 162 22.86 -11.79 -5.40
N ILE A 163 21.82 -10.96 -5.40
CA ILE A 163 21.24 -10.42 -4.17
C ILE A 163 19.79 -10.87 -4.10
N PHE A 164 19.42 -11.53 -3.01
CA PHE A 164 18.04 -11.82 -2.67
C PHE A 164 17.46 -10.62 -1.91
N ASP A 165 16.45 -9.94 -2.47
CA ASP A 165 15.68 -8.96 -1.71
C ASP A 165 14.46 -9.67 -1.09
N ILE A 166 14.56 -9.94 0.23
CA ILE A 166 13.61 -10.79 0.95
C ILE A 166 12.67 -9.93 1.79
N SER A 167 11.38 -10.13 1.61
CA SER A 167 10.34 -9.55 2.47
C SER A 167 10.25 -10.32 3.79
N ILE A 168 10.64 -9.68 4.88
CA ILE A 168 10.63 -10.31 6.20
C ILE A 168 9.34 -9.95 6.94
N THR A 169 8.58 -10.96 7.31
CA THR A 169 7.34 -10.81 8.07
C THR A 169 7.59 -10.34 9.51
N ALA A 170 6.58 -9.75 10.14
CA ALA A 170 6.73 -9.16 11.47
C ALA A 170 7.00 -10.18 12.59
N ASN A 171 6.63 -11.46 12.41
CA ASN A 171 6.90 -12.54 13.36
C ASN A 171 8.33 -13.09 13.26
N ARG A 172 8.99 -12.97 12.09
CA ARG A 172 10.31 -13.51 11.82
C ARG A 172 11.41 -12.45 11.99
N ALA A 173 11.43 -11.77 13.14
CA ALA A 173 12.44 -10.78 13.49
C ALA A 173 13.89 -11.32 13.44
N ASP A 174 14.07 -12.61 13.75
CA ASP A 174 15.34 -13.33 13.65
C ASP A 174 15.93 -13.34 12.23
N CYS A 175 15.08 -13.32 11.22
CA CYS A 175 15.46 -13.32 9.80
C CYS A 175 15.76 -11.91 9.24
N GLN A 176 15.71 -10.85 10.06
CA GLN A 176 16.24 -9.53 9.67
C GLN A 176 17.77 -9.49 9.70
N SER A 177 18.42 -10.57 9.34
CA SER A 177 19.89 -10.70 9.33
C SER A 177 20.33 -11.77 8.33
N VAL A 178 21.56 -11.61 7.83
CA VAL A 178 22.16 -12.63 6.95
C VAL A 178 22.27 -13.97 7.68
N LEU A 179 22.67 -13.96 8.97
CA LEU A 179 22.75 -15.16 9.79
C LEU A 179 21.38 -15.81 10.02
N GLY A 180 20.31 -15.01 10.19
CA GLY A 180 18.95 -15.52 10.32
C GLY A 180 18.47 -16.23 9.05
N ILE A 181 18.69 -15.62 7.90
CA ILE A 181 18.40 -16.25 6.61
C ILE A 181 19.32 -17.47 6.38
N ALA A 182 20.60 -17.41 6.78
CA ALA A 182 21.50 -18.56 6.66
C ALA A 182 21.03 -19.76 7.50
N ARG A 183 20.38 -19.55 8.66
CA ARG A 183 19.77 -20.65 9.45
C ARG A 183 18.64 -21.33 8.65
N GLU A 184 17.80 -20.56 8.01
CA GLU A 184 16.72 -21.08 7.17
C GLU A 184 17.25 -21.81 5.93
N VAL A 185 18.25 -21.23 5.27
CA VAL A 185 18.94 -21.87 4.13
C VAL A 185 19.59 -23.18 4.57
N ALA A 186 20.22 -23.22 5.73
CA ALA A 186 20.83 -24.43 6.28
C ALA A 186 19.75 -25.52 6.55
N ALA A 187 18.60 -25.12 7.10
CA ALA A 187 17.50 -26.02 7.36
C ALA A 187 16.89 -26.59 6.08
N VAL A 188 16.52 -25.73 5.12
CA VAL A 188 15.88 -26.16 3.86
C VAL A 188 16.80 -26.98 2.95
N LEU A 189 18.11 -26.69 2.98
CA LEU A 189 19.11 -27.49 2.23
C LEU A 189 19.63 -28.72 3.00
N ASN A 190 19.24 -28.87 4.26
CA ASN A 190 19.77 -29.89 5.17
C ASN A 190 21.30 -29.87 5.22
N LYS A 191 21.87 -28.67 5.45
CA LYS A 191 23.33 -28.44 5.53
C LYS A 191 23.70 -27.90 6.90
N PRO A 192 24.93 -28.13 7.37
CA PRO A 192 25.40 -27.55 8.63
C PRO A 192 25.57 -26.03 8.50
N LEU A 193 25.18 -25.32 9.55
CA LEU A 193 25.42 -23.88 9.70
C LEU A 193 26.81 -23.65 10.32
N LYS A 194 27.57 -22.73 9.72
CA LYS A 194 28.83 -22.21 10.28
C LYS A 194 28.52 -20.88 11.00
N MET A 195 28.82 -20.80 12.28
CA MET A 195 28.63 -19.56 13.03
C MET A 195 29.77 -18.58 12.76
N PRO A 196 29.48 -17.24 12.75
CA PRO A 196 30.54 -16.24 12.69
C PRO A 196 31.47 -16.34 13.90
N ALA A 197 32.74 -15.96 13.71
CA ALA A 197 33.70 -15.91 14.80
C ALA A 197 33.36 -14.80 15.79
N THR A 198 33.41 -15.11 17.09
CA THR A 198 33.03 -14.20 18.18
C THR A 198 34.03 -14.22 19.35
N ASP A 199 35.10 -14.94 19.18
CA ASP A 199 36.22 -15.02 20.18
C ASP A 199 37.00 -13.72 20.15
N TYR A 200 37.30 -13.20 21.34
CA TYR A 200 38.11 -12.01 21.54
C TYR A 200 38.86 -12.12 22.86
N THR A 201 39.93 -11.38 22.97
CA THR A 201 40.72 -11.26 24.22
C THR A 201 40.54 -9.91 24.85
N VAL A 202 40.55 -9.84 26.15
CA VAL A 202 40.42 -8.61 26.90
C VAL A 202 41.74 -8.25 27.60
N SER A 203 42.06 -6.97 27.65
CA SER A 203 43.18 -6.46 28.45
C SER A 203 42.75 -6.23 29.91
N ASP A 204 43.69 -6.25 30.83
CA ASP A 204 43.44 -6.02 32.27
C ASP A 204 43.03 -4.58 32.59
N TYR A 205 42.86 -3.69 31.61
CA TYR A 205 42.54 -2.30 31.84
C TYR A 205 41.10 -2.12 32.29
N VAL A 206 40.89 -1.37 33.37
CA VAL A 206 39.58 -0.99 33.89
C VAL A 206 39.46 0.53 33.92
N ASP A 207 38.45 1.08 33.30
CA ASP A 207 38.10 2.51 33.46
C ASP A 207 37.07 2.65 34.59
N SER A 208 37.47 3.19 35.69
CA SER A 208 36.62 3.38 36.88
C SER A 208 35.68 4.59 36.79
N ARG A 209 35.80 5.44 35.76
CA ARG A 209 34.92 6.58 35.57
C ARG A 209 33.57 6.15 34.97
N LEU A 210 33.58 5.09 34.20
CA LEU A 210 32.44 4.61 33.45
C LEU A 210 31.41 3.92 34.36
N SER A 211 30.14 4.26 34.19
CA SER A 211 29.03 3.55 34.80
C SER A 211 27.84 3.52 33.84
N ILE A 212 27.06 2.44 33.91
CA ILE A 212 25.83 2.29 33.11
C ILE A 212 24.69 1.94 34.05
N SER A 213 23.56 2.62 33.90
CA SER A 213 22.34 2.33 34.64
C SER A 213 21.10 2.47 33.75
N VAL A 214 20.10 1.63 34.02
CA VAL A 214 18.83 1.65 33.31
C VAL A 214 17.72 1.98 34.32
N GLU A 215 17.09 3.13 34.17
CA GLU A 215 15.93 3.52 34.99
C GLU A 215 14.60 3.03 34.36
N ALA A 216 14.52 2.93 33.04
CA ALA A 216 13.34 2.49 32.32
C ALA A 216 13.46 1.04 31.93
N GLU A 217 13.53 0.13 32.92
CA GLU A 217 13.70 -1.32 32.71
C GLU A 217 12.58 -1.96 31.86
N ASP A 218 11.39 -1.42 31.94
CA ASP A 218 10.23 -1.86 31.12
C ASP A 218 10.39 -1.53 29.63
N LEU A 219 11.17 -0.51 29.30
CA LEU A 219 11.45 -0.08 27.92
C LEU A 219 12.82 -0.54 27.43
N CYS A 220 13.74 -0.83 28.33
CA CYS A 220 15.07 -1.36 28.03
C CYS A 220 15.34 -2.57 28.94
N PRO A 221 14.85 -3.77 28.56
CA PRO A 221 15.05 -4.99 29.37
C PRO A 221 16.51 -5.41 29.52
N ARG A 222 17.35 -5.07 28.53
CA ARG A 222 18.78 -5.37 28.60
C ARG A 222 19.60 -4.30 27.88
N TYR A 223 20.71 -3.93 28.49
CA TYR A 223 21.68 -2.99 27.94
C TYR A 223 23.09 -3.48 28.22
N ILE A 224 23.84 -3.79 27.16
CA ILE A 224 25.24 -4.20 27.24
C ILE A 224 26.11 -3.05 26.75
N GLY A 225 27.07 -2.61 27.58
CA GLY A 225 28.09 -1.65 27.20
C GLY A 225 29.49 -2.24 27.35
N HIS A 226 30.34 -2.06 26.36
CA HIS A 226 31.72 -2.52 26.39
C HIS A 226 32.69 -1.42 25.96
N TYR A 227 33.68 -1.12 26.82
CA TYR A 227 34.64 -0.07 26.57
C TYR A 227 35.84 -0.57 25.77
N VAL A 228 36.19 0.16 24.73
CA VAL A 228 37.32 -0.10 23.85
C VAL A 228 38.22 1.14 23.80
N ARG A 229 39.52 0.96 23.91
CA ARG A 229 40.52 2.05 23.88
C ARG A 229 41.48 1.88 22.72
N ASN A 230 42.38 2.88 22.59
CA ASN A 230 43.39 2.90 21.53
C ASN A 230 42.77 2.71 20.14
N ILE A 231 41.63 3.32 19.95
CA ILE A 231 40.90 3.27 18.67
C ILE A 231 41.71 4.03 17.63
N THR A 232 41.80 3.42 16.46
CA THR A 232 42.38 4.02 15.23
C THR A 232 41.32 4.04 14.15
N PRO A 233 40.52 5.14 14.05
CA PRO A 233 39.55 5.29 12.96
C PRO A 233 40.27 5.29 11.61
N GLY A 234 39.65 4.68 10.63
CA GLY A 234 40.22 4.56 9.27
C GLY A 234 39.23 3.89 8.31
N GLU A 235 39.67 3.63 7.10
CA GLU A 235 38.87 2.90 6.12
C GLU A 235 38.68 1.44 6.53
N SER A 236 37.47 0.94 6.28
CA SER A 236 37.16 -0.48 6.43
C SER A 236 37.83 -1.33 5.35
N PRO A 237 38.14 -2.60 5.64
CA PRO A 237 38.70 -3.49 4.64
C PRO A 237 37.70 -3.71 3.48
N ARG A 238 38.25 -4.00 2.28
CA ARG A 238 37.45 -4.15 1.06
C ARG A 238 36.27 -5.11 1.21
N TRP A 239 36.45 -6.24 1.88
CA TRP A 239 35.39 -7.24 2.05
C TRP A 239 34.18 -6.68 2.83
N MET A 240 34.42 -5.88 3.87
CA MET A 240 33.37 -5.26 4.71
C MET A 240 32.64 -4.17 3.91
N ARG A 241 33.40 -3.26 3.27
CA ARG A 241 32.83 -2.19 2.42
C ARG A 241 31.90 -2.77 1.33
N ARG A 242 32.40 -3.82 0.66
CA ARG A 242 31.62 -4.50 -0.36
C ARG A 242 30.32 -5.12 0.17
N GLN A 243 30.39 -5.84 1.30
CA GLN A 243 29.18 -6.46 1.87
C GLN A 243 28.15 -5.43 2.30
N LEU A 244 28.58 -4.31 2.90
CA LEU A 244 27.72 -3.17 3.21
C LEU A 244 27.08 -2.59 1.94
N ALA A 245 27.88 -2.34 0.91
CA ALA A 245 27.40 -1.77 -0.36
C ALA A 245 26.38 -2.68 -1.07
N LEU A 246 26.59 -3.99 -1.09
CA LEU A 246 25.65 -4.97 -1.65
C LEU A 246 24.31 -4.98 -0.91
N CYS A 247 24.31 -4.65 0.38
CA CYS A 247 23.10 -4.49 1.18
C CYS A 247 22.51 -3.05 1.12
N GLY A 248 23.14 -2.14 0.38
CA GLY A 248 22.67 -0.77 0.19
C GLY A 248 23.18 0.25 1.21
N LEU A 249 24.16 -0.10 2.03
CA LEU A 249 24.81 0.78 2.99
C LEU A 249 26.15 1.29 2.46
N ARG A 250 26.42 2.58 2.66
CA ARG A 250 27.70 3.19 2.34
C ARG A 250 28.68 3.01 3.50
N SER A 251 29.93 2.68 3.21
CA SER A 251 31.01 2.68 4.17
C SER A 251 31.32 4.10 4.66
N ILE A 252 31.59 4.23 5.96
CA ILE A 252 31.88 5.52 6.64
C ILE A 252 33.27 5.45 7.27
N SER A 253 33.43 4.58 8.25
CA SER A 253 34.70 4.31 8.93
C SER A 253 34.67 2.92 9.54
N ASN A 254 35.83 2.32 9.79
CA ASN A 254 35.93 0.97 10.35
C ASN A 254 35.07 0.75 11.61
N VAL A 255 34.97 1.72 12.50
CA VAL A 255 34.17 1.63 13.74
C VAL A 255 32.66 1.65 13.42
N VAL A 256 32.23 2.62 12.62
CA VAL A 256 30.81 2.74 12.23
C VAL A 256 30.38 1.56 11.36
N ASP A 257 31.25 1.14 10.46
CA ASP A 257 31.01 0.01 9.58
C ASP A 257 30.91 -1.33 10.35
N ILE A 258 31.66 -1.51 11.44
CA ILE A 258 31.49 -2.66 12.35
C ILE A 258 30.06 -2.67 12.90
N THR A 259 29.52 -1.54 13.37
CA THR A 259 28.15 -1.50 13.92
C THR A 259 27.10 -1.81 12.85
N ASN A 260 27.24 -1.27 11.66
CA ASN A 260 26.36 -1.53 10.51
C ASN A 260 26.50 -2.99 10.02
N TYR A 261 27.72 -3.50 9.98
CA TYR A 261 27.98 -4.87 9.58
C TYR A 261 27.34 -5.89 10.53
N VAL A 262 27.47 -5.68 11.85
CA VAL A 262 26.85 -6.54 12.86
C VAL A 262 25.31 -6.45 12.79
N MET A 263 24.76 -5.28 12.52
CA MET A 263 23.33 -5.15 12.31
C MET A 263 22.85 -5.99 11.12
N LEU A 264 23.53 -5.95 9.98
CA LEU A 264 23.18 -6.76 8.81
C LEU A 264 23.48 -8.25 9.00
N GLU A 265 24.65 -8.58 9.60
CA GLU A 265 25.08 -9.97 9.79
C GLU A 265 24.24 -10.71 10.83
N ILE A 266 24.00 -10.11 11.98
CA ILE A 266 23.41 -10.73 13.19
C ILE A 266 21.98 -10.27 13.45
N GLY A 267 21.61 -9.07 12.96
CA GLY A 267 20.31 -8.44 13.26
C GLY A 267 20.29 -7.59 14.51
N GLN A 268 21.46 -7.26 15.09
CA GLN A 268 21.60 -6.43 16.27
C GLN A 268 22.05 -5.02 15.89
N PRO A 269 21.17 -4.01 15.91
CA PRO A 269 21.61 -2.63 15.81
C PRO A 269 22.50 -2.28 16.99
N MET A 270 23.63 -1.68 16.68
CA MET A 270 24.60 -1.25 17.68
C MET A 270 24.88 0.23 17.55
N HIS A 271 25.35 0.83 18.63
CA HIS A 271 25.85 2.20 18.62
C HIS A 271 27.24 2.27 19.25
N ALA A 272 28.04 3.23 18.83
CA ALA A 272 29.33 3.52 19.42
C ALA A 272 29.34 4.98 19.86
N PHE A 273 29.55 5.21 21.15
CA PHE A 273 29.71 6.54 21.72
C PHE A 273 31.20 6.92 21.78
N ASP A 274 31.53 8.10 21.28
CA ASP A 274 32.87 8.68 21.51
C ASP A 274 33.02 9.06 22.98
N MET A 275 33.86 8.34 23.71
CA MET A 275 34.10 8.59 25.14
C MET A 275 34.75 9.91 25.40
N ASP A 276 35.48 10.48 24.45
CA ASP A 276 36.13 11.80 24.60
C ASP A 276 35.11 12.94 24.45
N ALA A 277 33.94 12.66 23.85
CA ALA A 277 32.81 13.58 23.70
C ALA A 277 31.83 13.54 24.90
N LEU A 278 31.88 12.49 25.75
CA LEU A 278 31.06 12.37 26.94
C LEU A 278 31.63 13.17 28.11
N GLU A 279 30.80 14.00 28.74
CA GLU A 279 31.23 14.88 29.85
C GLU A 279 31.32 14.12 31.18
N SER A 280 30.35 13.24 31.46
CA SER A 280 30.23 12.53 32.73
C SER A 280 30.71 11.09 32.72
N CYS A 281 30.80 10.46 31.56
CA CYS A 281 31.03 9.03 31.38
C CYS A 281 30.00 8.15 32.14
N GLN A 282 28.79 8.66 32.37
CA GLN A 282 27.70 7.98 33.07
C GLN A 282 26.53 7.76 32.13
N ILE A 283 26.46 6.59 31.57
CA ILE A 283 25.34 6.25 30.68
C ILE A 283 24.11 5.94 31.52
N LEU A 284 23.03 6.67 31.22
CA LEU A 284 21.75 6.53 31.88
C LEU A 284 20.65 6.35 30.82
N VAL A 285 19.99 5.18 30.83
CA VAL A 285 18.85 4.89 29.97
C VAL A 285 17.56 5.22 30.70
N ARG A 286 16.84 6.24 30.26
CA ARG A 286 15.62 6.72 30.92
C ARG A 286 14.57 7.24 29.93
N ARG A 287 13.38 7.47 30.42
CA ARG A 287 12.39 8.26 29.66
C ARG A 287 12.84 9.71 29.50
N ALA A 288 12.55 10.32 28.39
CA ALA A 288 12.80 11.75 28.18
C ALA A 288 11.92 12.58 29.11
N LYS A 289 12.40 13.78 29.45
CA LYS A 289 11.59 14.80 30.13
C LYS A 289 10.71 15.52 29.15
N ASP A 290 9.57 16.01 29.60
CA ASP A 290 8.67 16.76 28.71
C ASP A 290 9.35 18.03 28.19
N GLY A 291 9.33 18.23 26.87
CA GLY A 291 9.99 19.34 26.21
C GLY A 291 11.52 19.21 26.10
N GLU A 292 12.11 18.08 26.47
CA GLU A 292 13.55 17.83 26.33
C GLU A 292 13.94 17.78 24.85
N LYS A 293 15.11 18.29 24.49
CA LYS A 293 15.57 18.37 23.11
C LYS A 293 16.78 17.51 22.85
N ILE A 294 16.86 16.97 21.65
CA ILE A 294 18.01 16.25 21.12
C ILE A 294 18.23 16.63 19.66
N THR A 295 19.49 16.79 19.26
CA THR A 295 19.89 16.88 17.85
C THR A 295 20.53 15.55 17.44
N THR A 296 19.97 14.88 16.43
CA THR A 296 20.42 13.57 15.95
C THR A 296 21.54 13.70 14.92
N LEU A 297 22.17 12.57 14.56
CA LEU A 297 23.30 12.51 13.62
C LEU A 297 22.96 13.07 12.22
N ASP A 298 21.69 13.09 11.83
CA ASP A 298 21.20 13.72 10.59
C ASP A 298 20.86 15.22 10.76
N GLU A 299 21.40 15.85 11.81
CA GLU A 299 21.28 17.29 12.13
C GLU A 299 19.84 17.78 12.38
N LYS A 300 18.90 16.88 12.65
CA LYS A 300 17.52 17.24 13.01
C LYS A 300 17.34 17.44 14.51
N GLU A 301 16.66 18.52 14.89
CA GLU A 301 16.28 18.76 16.27
C GLU A 301 14.89 18.22 16.57
N PHE A 302 14.77 17.43 17.60
CA PHE A 302 13.49 16.88 18.09
C PHE A 302 13.18 17.38 19.49
N THR A 303 11.90 17.69 19.71
CA THR A 303 11.34 17.95 21.05
C THR A 303 10.66 16.68 21.52
N LEU A 304 11.09 16.18 22.67
CA LEU A 304 10.71 14.88 23.19
C LEU A 304 9.61 14.98 24.25
N THR A 305 8.97 13.87 24.49
CA THR A 305 7.95 13.66 25.52
C THR A 305 8.35 12.47 26.40
N PRO A 306 7.74 12.28 27.57
CA PRO A 306 8.01 11.11 28.44
C PRO A 306 7.73 9.74 27.80
N ASN A 307 7.09 9.71 26.62
CA ASN A 307 6.91 8.48 25.85
C ASN A 307 8.15 8.06 25.07
N ASN A 308 9.13 8.95 24.89
CA ASN A 308 10.37 8.66 24.20
C ASN A 308 11.43 8.13 25.15
N LEU A 309 12.17 7.11 24.74
CA LEU A 309 13.32 6.58 25.49
C LEU A 309 14.59 7.26 25.00
N VAL A 310 15.42 7.71 25.91
CA VAL A 310 16.71 8.37 25.62
C VAL A 310 17.86 7.70 26.39
N ILE A 311 19.01 7.70 25.75
CA ILE A 311 20.29 7.39 26.40
C ILE A 311 20.97 8.71 26.69
N CYS A 312 21.39 8.87 27.93
CA CYS A 312 21.97 10.12 28.41
C CYS A 312 23.41 9.90 28.89
N ASP A 313 24.25 10.94 28.75
CA ASP A 313 25.49 11.11 29.49
C ASP A 313 25.14 11.93 30.75
N GLY A 314 24.99 11.22 31.88
CA GLY A 314 24.40 11.80 33.09
C GLY A 314 22.97 12.28 32.82
N SER A 315 22.76 13.60 32.78
CA SER A 315 21.43 14.18 32.54
C SER A 315 21.15 14.58 31.08
N LYS A 316 22.19 14.64 30.23
CA LYS A 316 22.13 15.16 28.85
C LYS A 316 21.87 14.03 27.85
N PRO A 317 20.84 14.10 27.02
CA PRO A 317 20.61 13.10 26.00
C PRO A 317 21.75 13.04 24.96
N VAL A 318 22.21 11.83 24.68
CA VAL A 318 23.25 11.52 23.68
C VAL A 318 22.77 10.55 22.59
N ALA A 319 21.60 9.93 22.80
CA ALA A 319 20.94 9.15 21.74
C ALA A 319 19.42 9.07 21.98
N LEU A 320 18.68 8.98 20.89
CA LEU A 320 17.29 8.54 20.88
C LEU A 320 17.31 7.02 20.78
N ALA A 321 17.05 6.34 21.89
CA ALA A 321 17.26 4.91 22.07
C ALA A 321 16.61 4.08 20.94
N GLY A 322 17.39 3.22 20.29
CA GLY A 322 16.93 2.33 19.22
C GLY A 322 16.47 3.03 17.94
N VAL A 323 16.62 4.34 17.82
CA VAL A 323 16.25 5.11 16.63
C VAL A 323 17.48 5.75 15.99
N MET A 324 18.16 6.67 16.69
CA MET A 324 19.33 7.35 16.13
C MET A 324 20.23 7.95 17.23
N GLY A 325 21.54 7.88 17.01
CA GLY A 325 22.53 8.54 17.88
C GLY A 325 22.40 10.07 17.86
N GLY A 326 22.89 10.71 18.90
CA GLY A 326 23.00 12.16 18.99
C GLY A 326 24.29 12.67 18.34
N LEU A 327 24.20 13.83 17.70
CA LEU A 327 25.35 14.52 17.07
C LEU A 327 26.48 14.84 18.09
N ASN A 328 26.13 14.97 19.35
CA ASN A 328 27.04 15.32 20.42
C ASN A 328 27.89 14.16 20.97
N SER A 329 27.74 12.95 20.46
CA SER A 329 28.51 11.75 20.85
C SER A 329 29.00 10.93 19.66
N GLU A 330 29.07 11.56 18.48
CA GLU A 330 29.46 10.96 17.20
C GLU A 330 30.93 10.54 17.22
N ILE A 331 31.20 9.37 16.59
CA ILE A 331 32.59 8.92 16.32
C ILE A 331 33.22 9.81 15.24
N LYS A 332 34.43 10.30 15.50
CA LYS A 332 35.20 11.16 14.62
C LYS A 332 36.57 10.55 14.31
N ASP A 333 37.25 11.10 13.31
CA ASP A 333 38.61 10.67 12.94
C ASP A 333 39.61 10.82 14.09
N THR A 334 39.26 11.62 15.11
CA THR A 334 40.08 11.88 16.31
C THR A 334 39.69 11.01 17.48
N THR A 335 38.68 10.19 17.39
CA THR A 335 38.21 9.33 18.49
C THR A 335 39.26 8.30 18.83
N THR A 336 39.63 8.26 20.13
CA THR A 336 40.64 7.31 20.64
C THR A 336 40.04 6.27 21.59
N GLN A 337 38.82 6.49 22.06
CA GLN A 337 38.14 5.67 23.04
C GLN A 337 36.65 5.62 22.69
N LEU A 338 36.03 4.47 22.77
CA LEU A 338 34.60 4.32 22.55
C LEU A 338 33.93 3.38 23.55
N LEU A 339 32.64 3.57 23.72
CA LEU A 339 31.75 2.63 24.36
C LEU A 339 30.79 2.06 23.30
N PHE A 340 30.92 0.76 23.07
CA PHE A 340 29.88 0.06 22.27
C PHE A 340 28.62 -0.16 23.10
N GLU A 341 27.49 0.04 22.47
CA GLU A 341 26.15 -0.29 22.94
C GLU A 341 25.58 -1.46 22.13
N SER A 342 25.07 -2.45 22.83
CA SER A 342 24.20 -3.48 22.28
C SER A 342 23.03 -3.67 23.25
N ALA A 343 21.82 -3.35 22.82
CA ALA A 343 20.69 -3.30 23.71
C ALA A 343 19.44 -3.98 23.13
N LYS A 344 18.51 -4.32 24.03
CA LYS A 344 17.15 -4.71 23.70
C LYS A 344 16.21 -3.61 24.15
N PHE A 345 15.39 -3.09 23.24
CA PHE A 345 14.38 -2.08 23.53
C PHE A 345 12.97 -2.60 23.26
N ALA A 346 11.98 -2.06 23.96
CA ALA A 346 10.59 -2.45 23.80
C ALA A 346 10.05 -2.05 22.41
N ARG A 347 9.62 -3.03 21.64
CA ARG A 347 9.10 -2.90 20.24
C ARG A 347 8.11 -1.74 20.07
N ASP A 348 7.08 -1.72 20.92
CA ASP A 348 6.01 -0.73 20.82
C ASP A 348 6.48 0.68 21.11
N ASN A 349 7.46 0.85 22.01
CA ASN A 349 8.01 2.15 22.30
C ASN A 349 8.82 2.70 21.13
N ILE A 350 9.71 1.88 20.55
CA ILE A 350 10.52 2.31 19.40
C ILE A 350 9.61 2.64 18.20
N ARG A 351 8.63 1.80 17.93
CA ARG A 351 7.65 2.05 16.86
C ARG A 351 6.90 3.38 17.04
N LYS A 352 6.40 3.65 18.25
CA LYS A 352 5.70 4.90 18.56
C LYS A 352 6.63 6.11 18.45
N THR A 353 7.87 5.97 18.91
CA THR A 353 8.88 7.03 18.84
C THR A 353 9.26 7.34 17.41
N ALA A 354 9.65 6.33 16.63
CA ALA A 354 10.06 6.50 15.22
C ALA A 354 8.95 7.12 14.37
N ARG A 355 7.73 6.60 14.49
CA ARG A 355 6.57 7.15 13.75
C ARG A 355 6.14 8.52 14.24
N GLY A 356 6.11 8.74 15.55
CA GLY A 356 5.69 10.02 16.14
C GLY A 356 6.62 11.17 15.79
N LEU A 357 7.91 10.89 15.65
CA LEU A 357 8.93 11.87 15.24
C LEU A 357 9.19 11.90 13.73
N GLY A 358 8.56 10.97 12.96
CA GLY A 358 8.82 10.84 11.52
C GLY A 358 10.26 10.40 11.20
N GLN A 359 10.92 9.69 12.12
CA GLN A 359 12.32 9.28 12.05
C GLN A 359 12.43 7.76 11.96
N ASN A 360 12.21 7.21 10.77
CA ASN A 360 12.36 5.79 10.49
C ASN A 360 13.80 5.51 10.06
N THR A 361 14.47 4.56 10.73
CA THR A 361 15.85 4.14 10.46
C THR A 361 15.93 2.62 10.38
N ASP A 362 17.04 2.08 9.85
CA ASP A 362 17.26 0.63 9.82
C ASP A 362 17.27 0.05 11.24
N ALA A 363 17.89 0.74 12.18
CA ALA A 363 17.87 0.36 13.60
C ALA A 363 16.45 0.29 14.15
N SER A 364 15.62 1.34 13.94
CA SER A 364 14.24 1.34 14.41
C SER A 364 13.41 0.23 13.78
N SER A 365 13.66 -0.09 12.51
CA SER A 365 12.98 -1.17 11.79
C SER A 365 13.28 -2.56 12.40
N HIS A 366 14.51 -2.79 12.84
CA HIS A 366 14.89 -4.01 13.57
C HIS A 366 14.20 -4.07 14.94
N TYR A 367 14.26 -3.01 15.73
CA TYR A 367 13.64 -2.98 17.05
C TYR A 367 12.11 -3.08 16.99
N GLU A 368 11.45 -2.48 15.97
CA GLU A 368 10.00 -2.59 15.79
C GLU A 368 9.51 -4.02 15.57
N LYS A 369 10.32 -4.87 14.93
CA LYS A 369 10.01 -6.29 14.74
C LYS A 369 10.40 -7.14 15.95
N GLY A 370 11.41 -6.73 16.68
CA GLY A 370 11.89 -7.36 17.90
C GLY A 370 13.34 -7.83 17.81
N ILE A 371 14.04 -7.76 18.92
CA ILE A 371 15.42 -8.24 19.06
C ILE A 371 15.48 -9.11 20.30
N SER A 372 16.07 -10.30 20.16
CA SER A 372 16.24 -11.22 21.29
C SER A 372 17.42 -10.82 22.19
N GLU A 373 17.39 -11.24 23.44
CA GLU A 373 18.55 -11.05 24.35
C GLU A 373 19.77 -11.83 23.90
N TYR A 374 19.56 -12.97 23.20
CA TYR A 374 20.63 -13.74 22.59
C TYR A 374 21.35 -12.94 21.49
N THR A 375 20.57 -12.26 20.63
CA THR A 375 21.11 -11.42 19.54
C THR A 375 21.94 -10.28 20.11
N THR A 376 21.51 -9.69 21.25
CA THR A 376 22.22 -8.62 21.94
C THR A 376 23.60 -9.10 22.44
N GLU A 377 23.72 -10.30 23.00
CA GLU A 377 24.99 -10.92 23.40
C GLU A 377 25.88 -11.18 22.19
N LEU A 378 25.32 -11.84 21.18
CA LEU A 378 26.06 -12.25 19.98
C LEU A 378 26.61 -11.05 19.20
N GLY A 379 25.78 -9.99 19.09
CA GLY A 379 26.17 -8.75 18.42
C GLY A 379 27.34 -8.05 19.09
N MET A 380 27.33 -7.95 20.42
CA MET A 380 28.46 -7.39 21.16
C MET A 380 29.74 -8.22 20.97
N ALA A 381 29.63 -9.54 21.12
CA ALA A 381 30.80 -10.41 20.96
C ALA A 381 31.38 -10.32 19.54
N ARG A 382 30.53 -10.26 18.53
CA ARG A 382 30.97 -10.11 17.13
C ARG A 382 31.66 -8.77 16.87
N ALA A 383 31.12 -7.67 17.38
CA ALA A 383 31.74 -6.34 17.25
C ALA A 383 33.14 -6.30 17.87
N LEU A 384 33.30 -6.88 19.06
CA LEU A 384 34.58 -6.93 19.77
C LEU A 384 35.58 -7.84 19.03
N HIS A 385 35.14 -8.96 18.47
CA HIS A 385 35.96 -9.79 17.58
C HIS A 385 36.48 -8.98 16.38
N LEU A 386 35.57 -8.25 15.71
CA LEU A 386 35.91 -7.43 14.52
C LEU A 386 36.89 -6.30 14.88
N ILE A 387 36.78 -5.66 16.02
CA ILE A 387 37.76 -4.67 16.49
C ILE A 387 39.16 -5.27 16.53
N GLN A 388 39.30 -6.50 17.03
CA GLN A 388 40.59 -7.19 17.11
C GLN A 388 41.06 -7.71 15.78
N GLU A 389 40.19 -8.31 14.98
CA GLU A 389 40.49 -8.79 13.62
C GLU A 389 41.02 -7.66 12.74
N LEU A 390 40.41 -6.49 12.82
CA LEU A 390 40.86 -5.30 12.06
C LEU A 390 42.05 -4.59 12.70
N GLY A 391 42.42 -4.95 13.91
CA GLY A 391 43.54 -4.29 14.65
C GLY A 391 43.29 -2.81 14.92
N CYS A 392 42.02 -2.36 15.01
CA CYS A 392 41.67 -0.95 15.13
C CYS A 392 41.37 -0.48 16.56
N GLY A 393 41.54 -1.35 17.58
CA GLY A 393 41.30 -1.01 18.96
C GLY A 393 41.70 -2.10 19.94
N GLU A 394 41.73 -1.76 21.19
CA GLU A 394 42.05 -2.67 22.32
C GLU A 394 40.80 -2.87 23.17
N VAL A 395 40.28 -4.11 23.18
CA VAL A 395 39.14 -4.51 24.01
C VAL A 395 39.58 -4.60 25.49
N THR A 396 38.87 -3.88 26.35
CA THR A 396 39.22 -3.84 27.78
C THR A 396 38.33 -4.76 28.61
N SER A 397 38.70 -4.98 29.90
CA SER A 397 37.85 -5.71 30.85
C SER A 397 36.69 -4.88 31.40
N THR A 398 36.58 -3.60 31.01
CA THR A 398 35.49 -2.72 31.42
C THR A 398 34.26 -3.00 30.59
N HIS A 399 33.30 -3.71 31.16
CA HIS A 399 32.03 -4.01 30.53
C HIS A 399 30.90 -3.99 31.54
N PHE A 400 29.71 -3.76 31.07
CA PHE A 400 28.46 -3.72 31.82
C PHE A 400 27.40 -4.56 31.11
N ASP A 401 26.64 -5.31 31.86
CA ASP A 401 25.49 -6.03 31.39
C ASP A 401 24.32 -5.78 32.35
N CYS A 402 23.53 -4.77 32.04
CA CYS A 402 22.37 -4.37 32.81
C CYS A 402 21.14 -5.09 32.27
N SER A 403 20.62 -6.04 33.08
CA SER A 403 19.41 -6.80 32.70
C SER A 403 18.35 -6.67 33.78
N ALA A 404 17.10 -6.49 33.37
CA ALA A 404 15.94 -6.43 34.27
C ALA A 404 15.54 -7.81 34.84
N GLY A 405 16.23 -8.87 34.45
CA GLY A 405 15.98 -10.25 34.92
C GLY A 405 17.08 -11.21 34.49
N ALA A 406 16.92 -12.49 34.73
CA ALA A 406 17.79 -13.50 34.17
C ALA A 406 17.71 -13.49 32.63
N PRO A 407 18.83 -13.74 31.90
CA PRO A 407 18.79 -13.90 30.45
C PRO A 407 17.72 -14.89 30.03
N ARG A 408 16.94 -14.54 29.02
CA ARG A 408 15.83 -15.38 28.55
C ARG A 408 16.40 -16.68 27.97
N GLU A 409 16.15 -17.80 28.65
CA GLU A 409 16.37 -19.12 28.06
C GLU A 409 15.35 -19.38 26.94
N GLY A 410 15.64 -20.31 26.05
CA GLY A 410 14.69 -20.82 25.08
C GLY A 410 13.40 -21.29 25.77
N LYS A 411 12.28 -20.96 25.19
CA LYS A 411 10.97 -21.32 25.76
C LYS A 411 10.80 -22.84 25.80
N ARG A 412 10.43 -23.37 26.97
CA ARG A 412 10.21 -24.79 27.20
C ARG A 412 8.73 -25.11 27.26
N PHE A 413 8.31 -26.10 26.52
CA PHE A 413 6.91 -26.56 26.50
C PHE A 413 6.80 -28.04 26.07
N THR A 414 5.64 -28.60 26.31
CA THR A 414 5.32 -29.97 25.88
C THR A 414 4.38 -29.90 24.69
N ALA A 415 4.67 -30.65 23.63
CA ALA A 415 3.84 -30.75 22.44
C ALA A 415 3.65 -32.21 22.05
N LYS A 416 2.62 -32.48 21.24
CA LYS A 416 2.33 -33.83 20.74
C LYS A 416 2.47 -33.89 19.22
N VAL A 417 3.07 -34.97 18.74
CA VAL A 417 3.10 -35.29 17.31
C VAL A 417 1.68 -35.37 16.73
N SER A 418 0.78 -36.06 17.47
CA SER A 418 -0.63 -36.13 17.08
C SER A 418 -1.34 -34.79 17.07
N GLY A 419 -0.96 -33.85 17.95
CA GLY A 419 -1.48 -32.48 18.00
C GLY A 419 -1.05 -31.68 16.76
N ILE A 420 0.23 -31.71 16.40
CA ILE A 420 0.78 -31.12 15.18
C ILE A 420 0.03 -31.66 13.95
N ASN A 421 -0.06 -32.97 13.81
CA ASN A 421 -0.77 -33.62 12.70
C ASN A 421 -2.26 -33.27 12.63
N ALA A 422 -2.92 -33.11 13.78
CA ALA A 422 -4.30 -32.69 13.83
C ALA A 422 -4.51 -31.24 13.33
N ILE A 423 -3.58 -30.35 13.64
CA ILE A 423 -3.59 -28.95 13.15
C ILE A 423 -3.36 -28.94 11.64
N LEU A 424 -2.38 -29.69 11.15
CA LEU A 424 -2.05 -29.75 9.72
C LEU A 424 -3.12 -30.46 8.89
N GLY A 425 -3.92 -31.35 9.50
CA GLY A 425 -4.91 -32.15 8.81
C GLY A 425 -4.33 -33.25 7.91
N ILE A 426 -3.02 -33.48 8.00
CA ILE A 426 -2.26 -34.55 7.34
C ILE A 426 -1.42 -35.32 8.36
N THR A 427 -0.90 -36.47 8.00
CA THR A 427 0.01 -37.24 8.86
C THR A 427 1.44 -37.11 8.36
N VAL A 428 2.23 -36.31 9.05
CA VAL A 428 3.69 -36.23 8.87
C VAL A 428 4.32 -37.27 9.78
N PRO A 429 5.26 -38.12 9.29
CA PRO A 429 5.93 -39.12 10.14
C PRO A 429 6.69 -38.48 11.30
N THR A 430 6.73 -39.13 12.44
CA THR A 430 7.37 -38.63 13.68
C THR A 430 8.85 -38.30 13.47
N ASP A 431 9.57 -39.18 12.79
CA ASP A 431 10.99 -39.01 12.47
C ASP A 431 11.26 -37.79 11.58
N VAL A 432 10.35 -37.49 10.64
CA VAL A 432 10.43 -36.30 9.79
C VAL A 432 10.15 -35.03 10.62
N ILE A 433 9.15 -35.03 11.51
CA ILE A 433 8.89 -33.90 12.43
C ILE A 433 10.12 -33.60 13.29
N LEU A 434 10.71 -34.65 13.87
CA LEU A 434 11.92 -34.49 14.69
C LEU A 434 13.12 -33.99 13.89
N ASP A 435 13.30 -34.49 12.68
CA ASP A 435 14.38 -34.03 11.78
C ASP A 435 14.22 -32.54 11.43
N ILE A 436 13.04 -32.12 11.02
CA ILE A 436 12.74 -30.71 10.70
C ILE A 436 13.02 -29.81 11.91
N LEU A 437 12.49 -30.15 13.08
CA LEU A 437 12.69 -29.34 14.27
C LEU A 437 14.17 -29.27 14.68
N ASN A 438 14.92 -30.36 14.55
CA ASN A 438 16.35 -30.38 14.82
C ASN A 438 17.15 -29.51 13.80
N ARG A 439 16.79 -29.54 12.51
CA ARG A 439 17.41 -28.68 11.49
C ARG A 439 17.19 -27.22 11.78
N LEU A 440 16.01 -26.86 12.29
CA LEU A 440 15.64 -25.53 12.77
C LEU A 440 16.20 -25.20 14.16
N GLN A 441 17.04 -26.08 14.71
CA GLN A 441 17.77 -25.92 15.98
C GLN A 441 16.88 -25.89 17.23
N PHE A 442 15.69 -26.51 17.18
CA PHE A 442 14.94 -26.82 18.38
C PHE A 442 15.60 -28.00 19.10
N GLU A 443 15.68 -27.96 20.44
CA GLU A 443 16.03 -29.12 21.23
C GLU A 443 14.78 -29.94 21.49
N VAL A 444 14.68 -31.15 20.93
CA VAL A 444 13.47 -31.97 21.02
C VAL A 444 13.82 -33.34 21.60
N LYS A 445 13.07 -33.73 22.63
CA LYS A 445 13.14 -35.06 23.24
C LYS A 445 11.78 -35.76 23.18
N LEU A 446 11.71 -36.82 22.40
CA LEU A 446 10.51 -37.67 22.33
C LEU A 446 10.41 -38.54 23.56
N GLU A 447 9.24 -38.63 24.22
CA GLU A 447 8.96 -39.46 25.33
C GLU A 447 8.71 -40.94 24.89
N ALA A 448 8.66 -41.86 25.89
CA ALA A 448 8.51 -43.27 25.62
C ALA A 448 7.15 -43.68 25.01
N ASP A 449 6.13 -42.83 25.07
CA ASP A 449 4.82 -43.03 24.44
C ASP A 449 4.85 -42.86 22.90
N GLY A 450 5.95 -42.32 22.36
CA GLY A 450 6.10 -42.08 20.92
C GLY A 450 5.28 -40.92 20.34
N ASP A 451 4.59 -40.14 21.19
CA ASP A 451 3.72 -39.04 20.80
C ASP A 451 4.10 -37.72 21.49
N THR A 452 4.44 -37.77 22.77
CA THR A 452 4.76 -36.59 23.58
C THR A 452 6.21 -36.14 23.38
N MET A 453 6.44 -34.86 23.11
CA MET A 453 7.74 -34.21 22.93
C MET A 453 7.97 -33.15 23.99
N GLN A 454 9.17 -33.16 24.61
CA GLN A 454 9.68 -32.00 25.36
C GLN A 454 10.48 -31.14 24.40
N VAL A 455 10.09 -29.89 24.26
CA VAL A 455 10.64 -28.97 23.26
C VAL A 455 11.23 -27.75 23.93
N VAL A 456 12.44 -27.36 23.49
CA VAL A 456 13.02 -26.05 23.81
C VAL A 456 13.21 -25.28 22.52
N ALA A 457 12.56 -24.15 22.40
CA ALA A 457 12.71 -23.27 21.25
C ALA A 457 14.08 -22.56 21.27
N PRO A 458 14.68 -22.28 20.10
CA PRO A 458 15.93 -21.49 20.06
C PRO A 458 15.75 -20.10 20.69
N ARG A 459 16.78 -19.60 21.35
CA ARG A 459 16.73 -18.30 22.08
C ARG A 459 16.44 -17.08 21.20
N TRP A 460 16.67 -17.17 19.90
CA TRP A 460 16.38 -16.08 18.92
C TRP A 460 14.96 -16.17 18.37
N ARG A 461 14.21 -17.25 18.56
CA ARG A 461 12.84 -17.42 18.11
C ARG A 461 11.86 -16.91 19.18
N GLU A 462 11.64 -15.59 19.19
CA GLU A 462 10.71 -14.95 20.11
C GLU A 462 9.24 -15.11 19.69
N ASP A 463 8.98 -15.51 18.45
CA ASP A 463 7.68 -15.77 17.84
C ASP A 463 7.04 -17.09 18.32
N ILE A 464 7.82 -18.05 18.82
CA ILE A 464 7.29 -19.30 19.33
C ILE A 464 6.64 -19.08 20.70
N GLU A 465 5.31 -18.93 20.74
CA GLU A 465 4.57 -18.54 21.95
C GLU A 465 3.56 -19.58 22.42
N VAL A 466 2.81 -20.21 21.51
CA VAL A 466 1.65 -21.05 21.81
C VAL A 466 2.01 -22.54 21.89
N GLY A 467 3.07 -22.97 21.23
CA GLY A 467 3.56 -24.35 21.24
C GLY A 467 3.15 -25.14 19.99
N GLU A 468 2.18 -26.06 20.11
CA GLU A 468 1.81 -26.94 18.98
C GLU A 468 1.46 -26.21 17.67
N PRO A 469 0.70 -25.11 17.67
CA PRO A 469 0.42 -24.37 16.45
C PRO A 469 1.70 -23.81 15.79
N ASP A 470 2.61 -23.25 16.60
CA ASP A 470 3.87 -22.70 16.10
C ASP A 470 4.75 -23.81 15.52
N LEU A 471 4.80 -24.98 16.18
CA LEU A 471 5.53 -26.13 15.64
C LEU A 471 4.88 -26.71 14.37
N ALA A 472 3.56 -26.68 14.27
CA ALA A 472 2.86 -27.11 13.07
C ALA A 472 3.22 -26.21 11.87
N GLU A 473 3.34 -24.89 12.07
CA GLU A 473 3.82 -23.95 11.07
C GLU A 473 5.26 -24.30 10.64
N GLU A 474 6.17 -24.51 11.61
CA GLU A 474 7.55 -24.88 11.32
C GLU A 474 7.67 -26.19 10.53
N VAL A 475 6.86 -27.17 10.91
CA VAL A 475 6.86 -28.48 10.25
C VAL A 475 6.34 -28.35 8.82
N ILE A 476 5.22 -27.66 8.58
CA ILE A 476 4.63 -27.66 7.24
C ILE A 476 5.43 -26.82 6.25
N ARG A 477 6.02 -25.70 6.68
CA ARG A 477 6.82 -24.84 5.80
C ARG A 477 8.09 -25.56 5.32
N GLU A 478 8.66 -26.46 6.13
CA GLU A 478 9.85 -27.26 5.76
C GLU A 478 9.46 -28.59 5.10
N TYR A 479 8.31 -29.16 5.44
CA TYR A 479 7.81 -30.39 4.82
C TYR A 479 7.27 -30.14 3.41
N GLY A 480 6.62 -28.98 3.20
CA GLY A 480 6.06 -28.53 1.94
C GLY A 480 4.53 -28.42 1.96
N TYR A 481 4.02 -27.24 1.59
CA TYR A 481 2.59 -26.98 1.53
C TYR A 481 1.87 -27.81 0.46
N GLU A 482 2.57 -28.30 -0.55
CA GLU A 482 2.05 -29.19 -1.59
C GLU A 482 1.52 -30.51 -1.07
N HIS A 483 1.94 -30.92 0.13
CA HIS A 483 1.42 -32.12 0.80
C HIS A 483 0.02 -31.94 1.39
N ILE A 484 -0.45 -30.68 1.52
CA ILE A 484 -1.81 -30.40 1.98
C ILE A 484 -2.79 -30.53 0.82
N ILE A 485 -3.57 -31.62 0.84
CA ILE A 485 -4.60 -31.87 -0.16
C ILE A 485 -5.90 -31.21 0.28
N PRO A 486 -6.45 -30.24 -0.49
CA PRO A 486 -7.74 -29.63 -0.16
C PRO A 486 -8.85 -30.68 -0.09
N THR A 487 -9.62 -30.66 0.98
CA THR A 487 -10.74 -31.59 1.18
C THR A 487 -12.04 -30.82 1.39
N PHE A 488 -13.17 -31.42 0.99
CA PHE A 488 -14.48 -30.90 1.36
C PHE A 488 -14.80 -31.14 2.83
N LEU A 489 -15.61 -30.28 3.42
CA LEU A 489 -16.09 -30.45 4.78
C LEU A 489 -16.80 -31.81 4.95
N LYS A 490 -16.34 -32.63 5.89
CA LYS A 490 -16.88 -34.00 6.16
C LYS A 490 -18.27 -33.98 6.79
N ALA A 491 -18.62 -32.93 7.52
CA ALA A 491 -19.92 -32.75 8.15
C ALA A 491 -20.75 -31.75 7.33
N ALA A 492 -21.29 -32.21 6.23
CA ALA A 492 -22.22 -31.42 5.45
C ALA A 492 -23.60 -31.42 6.06
N THR A 493 -23.87 -30.57 7.02
CA THR A 493 -25.15 -29.90 7.03
C THR A 493 -25.12 -29.00 5.79
N VAL A 494 -25.87 -29.37 4.76
CA VAL A 494 -26.03 -28.53 3.57
C VAL A 494 -26.62 -27.21 4.06
N THR A 495 -25.75 -26.21 4.21
CA THR A 495 -26.23 -24.86 4.42
C THR A 495 -26.76 -24.40 3.07
N THR A 496 -28.06 -24.14 2.98
CA THR A 496 -28.62 -23.45 1.80
C THR A 496 -27.97 -22.09 1.73
N GLY A 497 -26.93 -21.98 0.92
CA GLY A 497 -26.34 -20.71 0.58
C GLY A 497 -27.34 -19.85 -0.23
N GLY A 498 -27.05 -18.57 -0.35
CA GLY A 498 -27.82 -17.67 -1.19
C GLY A 498 -27.76 -16.24 -0.67
N LEU A 499 -28.26 -15.34 -1.52
CA LEU A 499 -28.36 -13.92 -1.16
C LEU A 499 -29.46 -13.71 -0.13
N THR A 500 -29.24 -12.84 0.84
CA THR A 500 -30.30 -12.34 1.75
C THR A 500 -31.36 -11.58 0.96
N ALA A 501 -32.51 -11.32 1.58
CA ALA A 501 -33.56 -10.51 0.96
C ALA A 501 -33.07 -9.14 0.53
N GLU A 502 -32.30 -8.49 1.39
CA GLU A 502 -31.67 -7.20 1.11
C GLU A 502 -30.70 -7.25 -0.08
N GLN A 503 -29.79 -8.23 -0.11
CA GLN A 503 -28.86 -8.41 -1.22
C GLN A 503 -29.59 -8.72 -2.55
N LYS A 504 -30.71 -9.48 -2.50
CA LYS A 504 -31.55 -9.72 -3.68
C LYS A 504 -32.19 -8.43 -4.18
N ALA A 505 -32.67 -7.59 -3.26
CA ALA A 505 -33.27 -6.29 -3.59
C ALA A 505 -32.23 -5.34 -4.22
N GLN A 506 -31.04 -5.23 -3.63
CA GLN A 506 -29.93 -4.44 -4.18
C GLN A 506 -29.51 -4.94 -5.57
N ALA A 507 -29.32 -6.25 -5.72
CA ALA A 507 -29.01 -6.85 -7.03
C ALA A 507 -30.11 -6.59 -8.08
N LYS A 508 -31.38 -6.57 -7.65
CA LYS A 508 -32.50 -6.19 -8.50
C LYS A 508 -32.43 -4.72 -8.89
N ALA A 509 -32.12 -3.82 -7.96
CA ALA A 509 -31.96 -2.39 -8.22
C ALA A 509 -30.88 -2.13 -9.27
N LYS A 510 -29.71 -2.71 -9.09
CA LYS A 510 -28.60 -2.59 -10.05
C LYS A 510 -28.98 -3.11 -11.44
N ARG A 511 -29.57 -4.31 -11.52
CA ARG A 511 -30.04 -4.84 -12.81
C ARG A 511 -31.11 -3.96 -13.47
N THR A 512 -31.99 -3.36 -12.69
CA THR A 512 -33.02 -2.45 -13.21
C THR A 512 -32.40 -1.20 -13.82
N MET A 513 -31.39 -0.62 -13.19
CA MET A 513 -30.65 0.52 -13.74
C MET A 513 -29.90 0.13 -15.03
N CYS A 514 -29.19 -1.01 -15.02
CA CYS A 514 -28.52 -1.51 -16.22
C CYS A 514 -29.50 -1.75 -17.40
N ALA A 515 -30.69 -2.30 -17.12
CA ALA A 515 -31.71 -2.54 -18.13
C ALA A 515 -32.25 -1.25 -18.77
N GLN A 516 -32.07 -0.11 -18.14
CA GLN A 516 -32.44 1.22 -18.64
C GLN A 516 -31.27 1.96 -19.29
N GLY A 517 -30.13 1.27 -19.52
CA GLY A 517 -28.96 1.82 -20.19
C GLY A 517 -28.00 2.59 -19.30
N PHE A 518 -28.12 2.47 -17.98
CA PHE A 518 -27.14 3.04 -17.07
C PHE A 518 -25.97 2.06 -16.86
N TYR A 519 -24.75 2.58 -16.83
CA TYR A 519 -23.56 1.86 -16.42
C TYR A 519 -23.31 2.04 -14.93
N GLU A 520 -22.90 0.99 -14.24
CA GLU A 520 -22.52 1.08 -12.84
C GLU A 520 -21.16 1.77 -12.70
N ALA A 521 -21.09 2.75 -11.82
CA ALA A 521 -19.85 3.42 -11.40
C ALA A 521 -19.51 3.02 -9.97
N GLU A 522 -18.22 2.93 -9.67
CA GLU A 522 -17.69 2.76 -8.32
C GLU A 522 -16.74 3.90 -8.04
N THR A 523 -17.16 4.84 -7.19
CA THR A 523 -16.36 6.00 -6.82
C THR A 523 -15.81 5.88 -5.41
N LEU A 524 -14.77 6.66 -5.08
CA LEU A 524 -14.24 6.70 -3.74
C LEU A 524 -15.26 7.28 -2.76
N ALA A 525 -15.26 6.76 -1.53
CA ALA A 525 -16.11 7.26 -0.45
C ALA A 525 -15.67 8.63 0.10
N PHE A 526 -14.72 9.27 -0.55
CA PHE A 526 -14.06 10.49 -0.12
C PHE A 526 -14.05 11.53 -1.24
N TYR A 527 -14.14 12.79 -0.87
CA TYR A 527 -13.87 13.94 -1.73
C TYR A 527 -13.48 15.17 -0.85
N ALA A 528 -13.41 16.36 -1.41
CA ALA A 528 -13.04 17.56 -0.68
C ALA A 528 -14.25 18.49 -0.44
N ASP A 529 -14.10 19.47 0.45
CA ASP A 529 -15.10 20.54 0.63
C ASP A 529 -15.39 21.27 -0.69
N ALA A 530 -14.39 21.39 -1.57
CA ALA A 530 -14.52 22.00 -2.90
C ALA A 530 -15.56 21.30 -3.80
N ASP A 531 -15.80 19.99 -3.59
CA ASP A 531 -16.83 19.24 -4.34
C ASP A 531 -18.23 19.63 -3.88
N LEU A 532 -18.41 19.97 -2.60
CA LEU A 532 -19.65 20.54 -2.08
C LEU A 532 -19.82 22.01 -2.50
N ASP A 533 -18.73 22.78 -2.58
CA ASP A 533 -18.73 24.15 -3.09
C ASP A 533 -19.12 24.19 -4.56
N MET A 534 -18.61 23.26 -5.37
CA MET A 534 -18.97 23.09 -6.78
C MET A 534 -20.47 22.89 -7.01
N LEU A 535 -21.17 22.26 -6.06
CA LEU A 535 -22.63 22.08 -6.08
C LEU A 535 -23.39 23.22 -5.37
N HIS A 536 -22.73 24.30 -5.00
CA HIS A 536 -23.30 25.47 -4.30
C HIS A 536 -24.05 25.10 -3.01
N ILE A 537 -23.65 24.01 -2.34
CA ILE A 537 -24.28 23.62 -1.08
C ILE A 537 -23.95 24.66 -0.02
N ALA A 538 -24.98 25.25 0.59
CA ALA A 538 -24.84 26.31 1.57
C ALA A 538 -23.99 25.87 2.79
N ALA A 539 -23.26 26.79 3.38
CA ALA A 539 -22.36 26.48 4.50
C ALA A 539 -23.06 25.93 5.75
N ASP A 540 -24.34 26.26 5.92
CA ASP A 540 -25.21 25.81 7.01
C ASP A 540 -26.08 24.60 6.66
N ALA A 541 -25.98 24.08 5.44
CA ALA A 541 -26.71 22.90 5.00
C ALA A 541 -26.34 21.65 5.80
N PRO A 542 -27.28 20.72 6.00
CA PRO A 542 -26.99 19.44 6.69
C PRO A 542 -25.82 18.68 6.09
N GLU A 543 -25.64 18.71 4.78
CA GLU A 543 -24.61 18.05 4.01
C GLU A 543 -23.19 18.61 4.30
N ARG A 544 -23.09 19.77 4.94
CA ARG A 544 -21.81 20.35 5.42
C ARG A 544 -21.37 19.79 6.78
N LYS A 545 -22.21 19.03 7.45
CA LYS A 545 -21.81 18.29 8.65
C LYS A 545 -21.08 17.03 8.22
N VAL A 546 -19.79 17.16 7.94
CA VAL A 546 -18.96 16.11 7.36
C VAL A 546 -17.97 15.51 8.34
N ILE A 547 -17.58 14.28 8.09
CA ILE A 547 -16.51 13.59 8.79
C ILE A 547 -15.19 13.92 8.08
N ARG A 548 -14.24 14.50 8.84
CA ARG A 548 -12.91 14.84 8.31
C ARG A 548 -11.92 13.73 8.56
N ILE A 549 -11.12 13.42 7.55
CA ILE A 549 -10.06 12.41 7.61
C ILE A 549 -8.82 13.07 8.23
N LEU A 550 -8.27 12.46 9.28
CA LEU A 550 -7.12 13.00 10.00
C LEU A 550 -5.84 13.04 9.16
N ASN A 551 -5.63 12.02 8.34
CA ASN A 551 -4.45 11.84 7.48
C ASN A 551 -4.89 11.52 6.05
N PRO A 552 -5.47 12.48 5.31
CA PRO A 552 -5.96 12.22 3.96
C PRO A 552 -4.82 11.87 3.01
N ILE A 553 -5.08 10.95 2.08
CA ILE A 553 -4.12 10.55 1.03
C ILE A 553 -3.76 11.72 0.11
N SER A 554 -4.71 12.62 -0.12
CA SER A 554 -4.50 13.83 -0.90
C SER A 554 -5.41 14.96 -0.43
N SER A 555 -5.09 16.20 -0.83
CA SER A 555 -5.93 17.38 -0.56
C SER A 555 -7.32 17.33 -1.21
N HIS A 556 -7.53 16.41 -2.16
CA HIS A 556 -8.81 16.20 -2.84
C HIS A 556 -9.68 15.12 -2.18
N LEU A 557 -9.21 14.46 -1.10
CA LEU A 557 -9.85 13.34 -0.44
C LEU A 557 -9.87 13.55 1.08
N THR A 558 -10.43 14.68 1.53
CA THR A 558 -10.32 15.17 2.91
C THR A 558 -11.53 14.88 3.78
N ILE A 559 -12.68 14.59 3.17
CA ILE A 559 -13.94 14.34 3.87
C ILE A 559 -14.62 13.06 3.37
N MET A 560 -15.35 12.38 4.24
CA MET A 560 -16.27 11.32 3.83
C MET A 560 -17.51 11.92 3.20
N ARG A 561 -18.00 11.33 2.12
CA ARG A 561 -19.11 11.86 1.31
C ARG A 561 -20.45 11.86 2.05
N PRO A 562 -21.14 13.01 2.18
CA PRO A 562 -22.50 13.08 2.70
C PRO A 562 -23.59 12.87 1.62
N LEU A 563 -23.23 12.83 0.32
CA LEU A 563 -24.11 12.54 -0.82
C LEU A 563 -23.31 12.01 -2.01
N LEU A 564 -23.98 11.34 -2.97
CA LEU A 564 -23.36 10.74 -4.15
C LEU A 564 -23.24 11.70 -5.34
N ALA A 565 -24.03 12.75 -5.37
CA ALA A 565 -24.09 13.68 -6.50
C ALA A 565 -22.73 14.27 -6.93
N PRO A 566 -21.84 14.74 -6.00
CA PRO A 566 -20.51 15.23 -6.38
C PRO A 566 -19.64 14.15 -7.02
N SER A 567 -19.67 12.93 -6.45
CA SER A 567 -18.89 11.81 -6.96
C SER A 567 -19.27 11.48 -8.41
N LEU A 568 -20.55 11.36 -8.68
CA LEU A 568 -21.06 11.09 -10.04
C LEU A 568 -20.81 12.25 -11.01
N LEU A 569 -20.94 13.50 -10.54
CA LEU A 569 -20.63 14.67 -11.39
C LEU A 569 -19.15 14.68 -11.81
N ASN A 570 -18.24 14.35 -10.92
CA ASN A 570 -16.82 14.23 -11.24
C ASN A 570 -16.57 13.18 -12.32
N VAL A 571 -17.25 12.02 -12.26
CA VAL A 571 -17.17 10.99 -13.31
C VAL A 571 -17.74 11.48 -14.64
N VAL A 572 -18.86 12.21 -14.63
CA VAL A 572 -19.44 12.83 -15.84
C VAL A 572 -18.45 13.83 -16.47
N VAL A 573 -17.84 14.71 -15.64
CA VAL A 573 -16.86 15.69 -16.10
C VAL A 573 -15.64 15.02 -16.71
N ASP A 574 -15.15 13.94 -16.11
CA ASP A 574 -14.02 13.17 -16.63
C ASP A 574 -14.36 12.50 -17.98
N ASN A 575 -15.58 11.96 -18.12
CA ASN A 575 -16.05 11.39 -19.38
C ASN A 575 -16.12 12.46 -20.47
N LEU A 576 -16.69 13.61 -20.17
CA LEU A 576 -16.77 14.73 -21.10
C LEU A 576 -15.38 15.21 -21.55
N ARG A 577 -14.40 15.27 -20.65
CA ARG A 577 -12.99 15.61 -20.98
C ARG A 577 -12.34 14.58 -21.89
N LYS A 578 -12.73 13.31 -21.77
CA LYS A 578 -12.27 12.19 -22.63
C LYS A 578 -13.02 12.10 -23.96
N GLY A 579 -13.98 12.98 -24.20
CA GLY A 579 -14.74 13.03 -25.45
C GLY A 579 -16.01 12.18 -25.46
N ASN A 580 -16.44 11.61 -24.33
CA ASN A 580 -17.71 10.90 -24.18
C ASN A 580 -18.83 11.92 -23.95
N THR A 581 -19.48 12.38 -25.04
CA THR A 581 -20.43 13.49 -25.04
C THR A 581 -21.82 13.13 -24.51
N GLU A 582 -22.11 11.84 -24.35
CA GLU A 582 -23.39 11.32 -23.84
C GLU A 582 -23.13 10.08 -22.97
N GLY A 583 -24.04 9.80 -22.05
CA GLY A 583 -23.96 8.62 -21.20
C GLY A 583 -24.92 8.66 -20.02
N ARG A 584 -25.06 7.50 -19.37
CA ARG A 584 -25.87 7.31 -18.17
C ARG A 584 -25.08 6.46 -17.18
N LEU A 585 -24.98 6.92 -15.95
CA LEU A 585 -24.26 6.27 -14.86
C LEU A 585 -25.14 6.13 -13.63
N PHE A 586 -24.92 5.09 -12.85
CA PHE A 586 -25.48 4.98 -11.52
C PHE A 586 -24.42 4.41 -10.55
N GLU A 587 -24.59 4.69 -9.28
CA GLU A 587 -23.81 4.11 -8.19
C GLU A 587 -24.75 3.77 -7.03
N MET A 588 -24.61 2.58 -6.48
CA MET A 588 -25.33 2.17 -5.27
C MET A 588 -24.32 1.98 -4.15
N SER A 589 -24.23 2.97 -3.25
CA SER A 589 -23.15 3.04 -2.27
C SER A 589 -23.55 3.85 -1.04
N ASN A 590 -22.77 3.72 0.04
CA ASN A 590 -23.02 4.41 1.28
C ASN A 590 -22.63 5.89 1.21
N ILE A 591 -23.44 6.72 1.84
CA ILE A 591 -23.08 8.06 2.34
C ILE A 591 -22.84 7.98 3.85
N TYR A 592 -22.18 9.00 4.41
CA TYR A 592 -21.72 8.99 5.79
C TYR A 592 -22.25 10.22 6.53
N ILE A 593 -23.12 9.96 7.50
CA ILE A 593 -23.80 11.02 8.28
C ILE A 593 -23.28 10.97 9.72
N PRO A 594 -22.53 11.99 10.18
CA PRO A 594 -22.10 12.02 11.57
C PRO A 594 -23.27 12.26 12.50
N LYS A 595 -23.42 11.48 13.55
CA LYS A 595 -24.44 11.68 14.58
C LYS A 595 -24.16 12.93 15.40
N GLN A 596 -22.88 13.22 15.62
CA GLN A 596 -22.38 14.44 16.27
C GLN A 596 -20.99 14.83 15.79
N LEU A 597 -20.64 16.09 15.97
CA LEU A 597 -19.30 16.62 15.71
C LEU A 597 -18.76 17.32 16.97
N PRO A 598 -17.51 17.08 17.40
CA PRO A 598 -16.58 16.12 16.82
C PRO A 598 -17.06 14.67 16.91
N VAL A 599 -16.61 13.81 16.00
CA VAL A 599 -17.02 12.40 15.94
C VAL A 599 -16.50 11.63 17.16
N THR A 600 -17.40 11.04 17.93
CA THR A 600 -17.09 10.22 19.13
C THR A 600 -17.65 8.79 19.03
N GLU A 601 -18.51 8.55 18.05
CA GLU A 601 -19.10 7.25 17.77
C GLU A 601 -19.18 7.02 16.25
N LEU A 602 -19.39 5.79 15.82
CA LEU A 602 -19.52 5.47 14.40
C LEU A 602 -20.67 6.25 13.75
N PRO A 603 -20.44 6.79 12.54
CA PRO A 603 -21.48 7.50 11.80
C PRO A 603 -22.60 6.56 11.35
N GLU A 604 -23.69 7.12 10.90
CA GLU A 604 -24.67 6.40 10.10
C GLU A 604 -24.12 6.20 8.69
N GLU A 605 -23.99 4.94 8.29
CA GLU A 605 -23.67 4.54 6.91
C GLU A 605 -24.99 4.24 6.21
N ARG A 606 -25.43 5.16 5.36
CA ARG A 606 -26.75 5.07 4.73
C ARG A 606 -26.60 4.79 3.25
N LEU A 607 -27.20 3.69 2.80
CA LEU A 607 -27.12 3.27 1.41
C LEU A 607 -28.02 4.13 0.53
N HIS A 608 -27.45 4.72 -0.52
CA HIS A 608 -28.11 5.52 -1.52
C HIS A 608 -27.92 4.94 -2.93
N LEU A 609 -28.82 5.26 -3.83
CA LEU A 609 -28.71 5.03 -5.26
C LEU A 609 -28.59 6.40 -5.95
N GLY A 610 -27.38 6.77 -6.34
CA GLY A 610 -27.13 7.95 -7.16
C GLY A 610 -27.21 7.60 -8.66
N PHE A 611 -27.60 8.56 -9.49
CA PHE A 611 -27.61 8.41 -10.94
C PHE A 611 -27.33 9.72 -11.65
N ALA A 612 -26.74 9.61 -12.84
CA ALA A 612 -26.42 10.72 -13.73
C ALA A 612 -26.76 10.36 -15.17
N ALA A 613 -27.24 11.32 -15.94
CA ALA A 613 -27.44 11.21 -17.37
C ALA A 613 -26.99 12.51 -18.06
N TRP A 614 -26.25 12.40 -19.16
CA TRP A 614 -25.77 13.56 -19.89
C TRP A 614 -25.80 13.35 -21.40
N GLY A 615 -26.00 14.42 -22.14
CA GLY A 615 -26.03 14.41 -23.61
C GLY A 615 -27.04 15.43 -24.15
N SER A 616 -27.05 15.62 -25.48
CA SER A 616 -27.98 16.56 -26.13
C SER A 616 -29.45 16.07 -26.15
N GLU A 617 -29.63 14.77 -26.18
CA GLU A 617 -30.92 14.09 -26.23
C GLU A 617 -31.52 13.81 -24.85
N GLU A 618 -30.76 13.99 -23.78
CA GLU A 618 -31.27 13.78 -22.43
C GLU A 618 -32.19 14.93 -22.02
N ASP A 619 -33.39 14.58 -21.56
CA ASP A 619 -34.35 15.53 -21.03
C ASP A 619 -34.95 15.10 -19.68
N PHE A 620 -35.73 15.95 -19.08
CA PHE A 620 -36.39 15.70 -17.80
C PHE A 620 -37.29 14.46 -17.85
N PHE A 621 -37.98 14.24 -18.96
CA PHE A 621 -38.94 13.13 -19.07
C PHE A 621 -38.26 11.79 -19.28
N ALA A 622 -37.13 11.76 -19.99
CA ALA A 622 -36.30 10.56 -20.12
C ALA A 622 -35.82 10.07 -18.73
N VAL A 623 -35.28 10.98 -17.92
CA VAL A 623 -34.83 10.66 -16.56
C VAL A 623 -36.01 10.34 -15.64
N LYS A 624 -37.12 11.08 -15.72
CA LYS A 624 -38.35 10.78 -14.99
C LYS A 624 -38.86 9.38 -15.32
N GLY A 625 -38.90 9.00 -16.61
CA GLY A 625 -39.29 7.66 -17.04
C GLY A 625 -38.41 6.57 -16.46
N ALA A 626 -37.09 6.83 -16.32
CA ALA A 626 -36.18 5.90 -15.67
C ALA A 626 -36.49 5.73 -14.17
N VAL A 627 -36.78 6.81 -13.46
CA VAL A 627 -37.20 6.79 -12.06
C VAL A 627 -38.52 6.04 -11.88
N GLU A 628 -39.54 6.32 -12.72
CA GLU A 628 -40.84 5.64 -12.70
C GLU A 628 -40.70 4.14 -12.99
N SER A 629 -39.86 3.78 -13.98
CA SER A 629 -39.60 2.39 -14.33
C SER A 629 -38.87 1.66 -13.21
N PHE A 630 -37.96 2.35 -12.49
CA PHE A 630 -37.29 1.81 -11.30
C PHE A 630 -38.32 1.46 -10.21
N GLY A 631 -39.24 2.36 -9.89
CA GLY A 631 -40.33 2.09 -8.93
C GLY A 631 -41.21 0.94 -9.35
N ALA A 632 -41.63 0.92 -10.64
CA ALA A 632 -42.47 -0.13 -11.20
C ALA A 632 -41.82 -1.54 -11.11
N ALA A 633 -40.50 -1.62 -11.28
CA ALA A 633 -39.76 -2.87 -11.06
C ALA A 633 -39.91 -3.40 -9.63
N PHE A 634 -40.09 -2.55 -8.64
CA PHE A 634 -40.33 -2.92 -7.26
C PHE A 634 -41.81 -2.99 -6.86
N GLY A 635 -42.73 -2.81 -7.82
CA GLY A 635 -44.16 -2.88 -7.59
C GLY A 635 -44.72 -1.66 -6.86
N VAL A 636 -44.06 -0.52 -6.95
CA VAL A 636 -44.51 0.76 -6.39
C VAL A 636 -44.56 1.84 -7.48
N GLU A 637 -45.54 2.72 -7.39
CA GLU A 637 -45.61 3.91 -8.20
C GLU A 637 -44.74 5.01 -7.53
N LEU A 638 -43.75 5.54 -8.26
CA LEU A 638 -43.01 6.72 -7.88
C LEU A 638 -43.66 7.94 -8.53
N THR A 639 -44.04 8.91 -7.72
CA THR A 639 -44.58 10.19 -8.17
C THR A 639 -43.57 11.30 -7.95
N VAL A 640 -43.76 12.44 -8.59
CA VAL A 640 -42.84 13.55 -8.50
C VAL A 640 -43.54 14.82 -7.98
N GLU A 641 -42.80 15.56 -7.16
CA GLU A 641 -43.20 16.89 -6.66
C GLU A 641 -42.12 17.90 -7.05
N ARG A 642 -42.48 19.09 -7.45
CA ARG A 642 -41.52 20.10 -7.87
C ARG A 642 -40.53 20.44 -6.75
N ALA A 643 -39.22 20.41 -7.05
CA ALA A 643 -38.16 20.84 -6.15
C ALA A 643 -37.59 22.18 -6.60
N THR A 644 -37.56 23.18 -5.66
CA THR A 644 -37.04 24.53 -5.96
C THR A 644 -35.96 24.99 -5.01
N ASP A 645 -35.65 24.16 -4.02
CA ASP A 645 -34.77 24.43 -2.87
C ASP A 645 -33.50 23.60 -2.85
N VAL A 646 -33.22 22.85 -3.95
CA VAL A 646 -31.99 22.07 -4.11
C VAL A 646 -30.98 22.89 -4.88
N ALA A 647 -29.92 23.34 -4.21
CA ALA A 647 -28.96 24.32 -4.76
C ALA A 647 -28.28 23.88 -6.07
N TRP A 648 -27.98 22.61 -6.22
CA TRP A 648 -27.27 22.07 -7.40
C TRP A 648 -28.21 21.71 -8.58
N LEU A 649 -29.53 21.82 -8.41
CA LEU A 649 -30.52 21.56 -9.46
C LEU A 649 -31.17 22.83 -9.99
N HIS A 650 -31.52 22.78 -11.27
CA HIS A 650 -32.21 23.86 -11.94
C HIS A 650 -33.63 24.04 -11.36
N PRO A 651 -34.01 25.20 -10.80
CA PRO A 651 -35.26 25.36 -10.04
C PRO A 651 -36.52 25.14 -10.87
N GLY A 652 -36.44 25.22 -12.22
CA GLY A 652 -37.53 24.95 -13.13
C GLY A 652 -37.58 23.51 -13.69
N ILE A 653 -36.51 22.71 -13.47
CA ILE A 653 -36.38 21.39 -14.07
C ILE A 653 -35.79 20.40 -13.00
N ALA A 654 -36.45 20.37 -11.84
CA ALA A 654 -36.10 19.50 -10.71
C ALA A 654 -37.34 19.02 -9.99
N ALA A 655 -37.24 17.81 -9.43
CA ALA A 655 -38.35 17.22 -8.68
C ALA A 655 -37.85 16.32 -7.54
N TYR A 656 -38.54 16.32 -6.44
CA TYR A 656 -38.50 15.29 -5.42
C TYR A 656 -39.16 14.01 -5.91
N ILE A 657 -38.62 12.88 -5.54
CA ILE A 657 -39.18 11.54 -5.81
C ILE A 657 -39.96 11.11 -4.59
N LEU A 658 -41.24 10.80 -4.80
CA LEU A 658 -42.13 10.35 -3.75
C LEU A 658 -42.53 8.89 -3.97
N CYS A 659 -42.45 8.11 -2.86
CA CYS A 659 -43.00 6.75 -2.80
C CYS A 659 -44.14 6.77 -1.73
N LYS A 660 -45.38 6.44 -2.13
CA LYS A 660 -46.54 6.47 -1.23
C LYS A 660 -46.72 7.81 -0.48
N GLY A 661 -46.29 8.92 -1.09
CA GLY A 661 -46.38 10.27 -0.53
C GLY A 661 -45.20 10.70 0.36
N GLU A 662 -44.25 9.81 0.62
CA GLU A 662 -43.01 10.12 1.35
C GLU A 662 -41.88 10.45 0.38
N ARG A 663 -41.11 11.50 0.67
CA ARG A 663 -39.93 11.84 -0.16
C ARG A 663 -38.81 10.83 0.07
N VAL A 664 -38.37 10.15 -1.00
CA VAL A 664 -37.34 9.15 -0.98
C VAL A 664 -36.11 9.56 -1.82
N GLY A 665 -36.17 10.70 -2.50
CA GLY A 665 -35.07 11.14 -3.33
C GLY A 665 -35.35 12.45 -4.06
N VAL A 666 -34.40 12.84 -4.90
CA VAL A 666 -34.48 14.05 -5.72
C VAL A 666 -33.73 13.85 -7.04
N PHE A 667 -34.18 14.47 -8.10
CA PHE A 667 -33.47 14.53 -9.37
C PHE A 667 -33.81 15.78 -10.16
N GLY A 668 -32.96 16.12 -11.11
CA GLY A 668 -33.22 17.23 -12.02
C GLY A 668 -32.03 17.55 -12.90
N LYS A 669 -32.22 18.57 -13.76
CA LYS A 669 -31.14 19.14 -14.53
C LYS A 669 -30.17 19.86 -13.61
N LEU A 670 -28.87 19.73 -13.84
CA LEU A 670 -27.86 20.49 -13.13
C LEU A 670 -28.11 22.01 -13.30
N ALA A 671 -27.95 22.78 -12.26
CA ALA A 671 -28.15 24.24 -12.30
C ALA A 671 -27.18 24.89 -13.31
N ASN A 672 -27.63 25.94 -13.98
CA ASN A 672 -26.85 26.57 -15.06
C ASN A 672 -25.57 27.24 -14.54
N ASP A 673 -25.58 27.80 -13.34
CA ASP A 673 -24.42 28.37 -12.66
C ASP A 673 -23.40 27.29 -12.36
N VAL A 674 -23.82 26.16 -11.72
CA VAL A 674 -22.95 25.01 -11.50
C VAL A 674 -22.34 24.50 -12.81
N THR A 675 -23.16 24.32 -13.85
CA THR A 675 -22.68 23.85 -15.16
C THR A 675 -21.65 24.82 -15.77
N SER A 676 -21.82 26.12 -15.59
CA SER A 676 -20.91 27.15 -16.13
C SER A 676 -19.54 27.14 -15.48
N GLU A 677 -19.46 26.74 -14.22
CA GLU A 677 -18.21 26.66 -13.45
C GLU A 677 -17.41 25.38 -13.73
N LEU A 678 -18.07 24.35 -14.30
CA LEU A 678 -17.37 23.12 -14.67
C LEU A 678 -16.31 23.42 -15.75
N LYS A 679 -15.08 22.97 -15.53
CA LYS A 679 -13.96 23.09 -16.48
C LYS A 679 -14.10 22.10 -17.63
N LEU A 680 -15.13 22.29 -18.47
CA LEU A 680 -15.41 21.43 -19.62
C LEU A 680 -14.72 21.94 -20.90
N PRO A 681 -14.37 21.03 -21.84
CA PRO A 681 -13.92 21.41 -23.18
C PRO A 681 -14.97 22.30 -23.88
N LYS A 682 -14.52 23.26 -24.70
CA LYS A 682 -15.44 24.20 -25.39
C LYS A 682 -16.46 23.49 -26.27
N ASP A 683 -16.03 22.45 -26.94
CA ASP A 683 -16.85 21.68 -27.90
C ASP A 683 -17.93 20.82 -27.18
N SER A 684 -17.71 20.48 -25.90
CA SER A 684 -18.66 19.70 -25.11
C SER A 684 -19.78 20.54 -24.47
N ARG A 685 -19.73 21.88 -24.58
CA ARG A 685 -20.68 22.78 -23.90
C ARG A 685 -21.95 23.07 -24.72
N ALA A 686 -21.89 22.87 -26.03
CA ALA A 686 -23.02 23.18 -26.92
C ALA A 686 -24.12 22.14 -26.73
N ASN A 687 -25.31 22.59 -26.30
CA ASN A 687 -26.50 21.76 -26.08
C ASN A 687 -26.34 20.62 -25.05
N LEU A 688 -25.37 20.72 -24.14
CA LEU A 688 -25.16 19.72 -23.12
C LEU A 688 -26.21 19.84 -22.00
N ASN A 689 -26.96 18.79 -21.79
CA ASN A 689 -27.80 18.61 -20.62
C ASN A 689 -27.12 17.62 -19.66
N ILE A 690 -27.04 17.95 -18.37
CA ILE A 690 -26.58 17.04 -17.31
C ILE A 690 -27.72 16.92 -16.30
N TYR A 691 -28.15 15.71 -16.05
CA TYR A 691 -29.13 15.37 -15.04
C TYR A 691 -28.47 14.56 -13.96
N LEU A 692 -28.76 14.89 -12.71
CA LEU A 692 -28.32 14.17 -11.53
C LEU A 692 -29.50 13.81 -10.66
N GLY A 693 -29.42 12.69 -9.97
CA GLY A 693 -30.43 12.31 -8.99
C GLY A 693 -29.87 11.35 -7.96
N GLU A 694 -30.56 11.29 -6.83
CA GLU A 694 -30.19 10.44 -5.72
C GLU A 694 -31.45 9.94 -5.01
N ILE A 695 -31.51 8.63 -4.73
CA ILE A 695 -32.58 7.96 -3.99
C ILE A 695 -31.98 7.40 -2.72
N ASP A 696 -32.55 7.75 -1.59
CA ASP A 696 -32.32 7.08 -0.31
C ASP A 696 -32.89 5.67 -0.39
N TRP A 697 -31.98 4.70 -0.60
CA TRP A 697 -32.36 3.30 -0.74
C TRP A 697 -33.07 2.76 0.48
N VAL A 698 -32.60 3.14 1.68
CA VAL A 698 -33.18 2.65 2.94
C VAL A 698 -34.64 3.12 3.09
N ALA A 699 -34.88 4.40 2.84
CA ALA A 699 -36.24 4.97 2.87
C ALA A 699 -37.12 4.36 1.78
N PHE A 700 -36.62 4.24 0.55
CA PHE A 700 -37.35 3.62 -0.57
C PHE A 700 -37.70 2.17 -0.29
N HIS A 701 -36.71 1.35 0.11
CA HIS A 701 -36.89 -0.08 0.30
C HIS A 701 -37.86 -0.41 1.43
N ALA A 702 -37.91 0.42 2.47
CA ALA A 702 -38.89 0.28 3.56
C ALA A 702 -40.36 0.42 3.09
N LEU A 703 -40.59 1.11 1.98
CA LEU A 703 -41.91 1.32 1.41
C LEU A 703 -42.29 0.28 0.34
N VAL A 704 -41.31 -0.53 -0.09
CA VAL A 704 -41.57 -1.60 -1.08
C VAL A 704 -42.41 -2.71 -0.46
N PRO A 705 -43.46 -3.19 -1.15
CA PRO A 705 -44.28 -4.29 -0.64
C PRO A 705 -43.52 -5.59 -0.56
N ALA A 706 -43.69 -6.36 0.51
CA ALA A 706 -43.03 -7.65 0.70
C ALA A 706 -43.38 -8.71 -0.37
N ALA A 707 -44.55 -8.58 -1.00
CA ALA A 707 -45.00 -9.46 -2.06
C ALA A 707 -45.83 -8.69 -3.10
N ILE A 708 -45.75 -9.11 -4.33
CA ILE A 708 -46.61 -8.63 -5.41
C ILE A 708 -47.97 -9.30 -5.24
N HIS A 709 -49.03 -8.51 -5.13
CA HIS A 709 -50.41 -9.01 -5.09
C HIS A 709 -50.97 -9.07 -6.49
N TYR A 710 -51.43 -10.26 -6.89
CA TYR A 710 -52.12 -10.43 -8.14
C TYR A 710 -53.43 -9.63 -8.16
N GLN A 711 -53.62 -8.84 -9.21
CA GLN A 711 -54.90 -8.17 -9.54
C GLN A 711 -55.51 -8.86 -10.70
N PRO A 712 -56.77 -9.31 -10.61
CA PRO A 712 -57.45 -9.91 -11.76
C PRO A 712 -57.54 -8.93 -12.94
N ILE A 713 -57.43 -9.47 -14.15
CA ILE A 713 -57.63 -8.69 -15.36
C ILE A 713 -59.10 -8.32 -15.41
N PRO A 714 -59.46 -7.00 -15.62
CA PRO A 714 -60.83 -6.58 -15.69
C PRO A 714 -61.57 -7.31 -16.83
N GLU A 715 -62.78 -7.78 -16.53
CA GLU A 715 -63.64 -8.48 -17.54
C GLU A 715 -64.16 -7.58 -18.63
N PHE A 716 -64.30 -6.30 -18.37
CA PHE A 716 -64.83 -5.31 -19.28
C PHE A 716 -63.79 -4.36 -19.79
N ALA A 717 -63.85 -4.01 -21.08
CA ALA A 717 -62.89 -3.04 -21.66
C ALA A 717 -63.09 -1.64 -21.07
N PRO A 718 -61.98 -0.88 -20.82
CA PRO A 718 -62.13 0.50 -20.40
C PRO A 718 -62.69 1.39 -21.48
N VAL A 719 -63.39 2.44 -21.07
CA VAL A 719 -63.91 3.46 -22.00
C VAL A 719 -63.10 4.71 -21.91
N GLN A 720 -62.64 5.20 -23.05
CA GLN A 720 -61.80 6.42 -23.11
C GLN A 720 -62.61 7.64 -23.48
N ARG A 721 -62.24 8.82 -22.92
CA ARG A 721 -62.73 10.14 -23.24
C ARG A 721 -61.65 11.16 -23.19
N ASP A 722 -61.55 11.98 -24.20
CA ASP A 722 -60.62 13.09 -24.23
C ASP A 722 -61.26 14.37 -23.66
N LEU A 723 -60.47 15.12 -22.95
CA LEU A 723 -60.91 16.33 -22.26
C LEU A 723 -59.82 17.40 -22.36
N ALA A 724 -60.14 18.53 -22.98
CA ALA A 724 -59.24 19.67 -23.05
C ALA A 724 -59.65 20.72 -22.00
N LEU A 725 -58.70 21.04 -21.11
CA LEU A 725 -58.89 21.95 -19.98
C LEU A 725 -58.08 23.23 -20.20
N VAL A 726 -58.68 24.39 -19.91
CA VAL A 726 -57.97 25.66 -19.90
C VAL A 726 -57.58 26.00 -18.46
N ALA A 727 -56.29 26.10 -18.24
CA ALA A 727 -55.71 26.34 -16.93
C ALA A 727 -54.72 27.51 -16.97
N PRO A 728 -54.46 28.18 -15.85
CA PRO A 728 -53.34 29.12 -15.72
C PRO A 728 -52.04 28.49 -16.10
N GLU A 729 -51.10 29.25 -16.68
CA GLU A 729 -49.76 28.75 -17.04
C GLU A 729 -49.03 28.11 -15.85
N SER A 730 -49.21 28.64 -14.66
CA SER A 730 -48.62 28.12 -13.42
C SER A 730 -49.24 26.82 -12.88
N MET A 731 -50.38 26.39 -13.44
CA MET A 731 -51.10 25.19 -12.95
C MET A 731 -50.29 23.92 -13.29
N GLU A 732 -49.97 23.14 -12.29
CA GLU A 732 -49.30 21.85 -12.46
C GLU A 732 -50.28 20.79 -12.91
N CYS A 733 -49.83 19.96 -13.86
CA CYS A 733 -50.62 18.82 -14.40
C CYS A 733 -51.02 17.85 -13.30
N GLY A 734 -50.15 17.52 -12.37
CA GLY A 734 -50.40 16.61 -11.25
C GLY A 734 -51.57 17.03 -10.36
N THR A 735 -51.73 18.34 -10.14
CA THR A 735 -52.85 18.87 -9.37
C THR A 735 -54.18 18.57 -10.07
N LEU A 736 -54.27 18.75 -11.40
CA LEU A 736 -55.44 18.44 -12.19
C LEU A 736 -55.75 16.95 -12.17
N VAL A 737 -54.73 16.11 -12.41
CA VAL A 737 -54.85 14.63 -12.39
C VAL A 737 -55.39 14.16 -11.03
N THR A 738 -54.81 14.63 -9.93
CA THR A 738 -55.23 14.28 -8.59
C THR A 738 -56.69 14.62 -8.31
N GLU A 739 -57.13 15.81 -8.70
CA GLU A 739 -58.51 16.24 -8.48
C GLU A 739 -59.49 15.52 -9.42
N MET A 740 -59.08 15.15 -10.64
CA MET A 740 -59.88 14.29 -11.52
C MET A 740 -60.07 12.89 -10.93
N GLN A 741 -59.04 12.26 -10.47
CA GLN A 741 -59.09 10.91 -9.85
C GLN A 741 -59.92 10.90 -8.56
N ARG A 742 -59.76 11.94 -7.70
CA ARG A 742 -60.58 12.09 -6.49
C ARG A 742 -62.10 12.25 -6.80
N ALA A 743 -62.41 12.87 -7.92
CA ALA A 743 -63.76 13.06 -8.29
C ALA A 743 -64.52 11.80 -8.75
N CYS A 744 -63.82 10.81 -9.31
CA CYS A 744 -64.43 9.64 -9.88
C CYS A 744 -63.59 8.37 -9.61
N LYS A 745 -64.10 7.39 -8.84
CA LYS A 745 -63.42 6.15 -8.49
C LYS A 745 -63.22 5.21 -9.72
N GLN A 746 -64.08 5.33 -10.75
CA GLN A 746 -63.99 4.55 -11.97
C GLN A 746 -62.92 5.07 -12.93
N LEU A 747 -62.39 6.28 -12.67
CA LEU A 747 -61.27 6.83 -13.45
C LEU A 747 -59.96 6.17 -13.03
N THR A 748 -59.48 5.24 -13.80
CA THR A 748 -58.27 4.46 -13.50
C THR A 748 -57.01 5.04 -14.10
N LYS A 749 -57.11 5.78 -15.21
CA LYS A 749 -55.98 6.37 -15.91
C LYS A 749 -56.30 7.76 -16.43
N VAL A 750 -55.39 8.70 -16.26
CA VAL A 750 -55.45 10.06 -16.80
C VAL A 750 -54.09 10.32 -17.48
N GLU A 751 -54.11 10.50 -18.77
CA GLU A 751 -52.92 10.78 -19.57
C GLU A 751 -52.98 12.16 -20.20
N LEU A 752 -52.01 13.00 -19.96
CA LEU A 752 -51.80 14.24 -20.67
C LEU A 752 -51.16 13.93 -22.01
N PHE A 753 -51.81 14.24 -23.15
CA PHE A 753 -51.26 13.96 -24.47
C PHE A 753 -50.94 15.22 -25.28
N ASP A 754 -51.47 16.40 -24.90
CA ASP A 754 -51.12 17.64 -25.59
C ASP A 754 -51.20 18.85 -24.65
N ILE A 755 -50.33 19.83 -24.87
CA ILE A 755 -50.34 21.15 -24.24
C ILE A 755 -50.31 22.22 -25.33
N TYR A 756 -51.38 22.92 -25.49
CA TYR A 756 -51.48 24.01 -26.45
C TYR A 756 -51.34 25.37 -25.78
N ARG A 757 -50.52 26.25 -26.34
CA ARG A 757 -50.34 27.67 -25.98
C ARG A 757 -50.54 28.48 -27.24
N GLY A 758 -51.40 29.49 -27.19
CA GLY A 758 -51.62 30.32 -28.33
C GLY A 758 -52.38 31.62 -28.00
N GLU A 759 -52.30 32.60 -28.86
CA GLU A 759 -52.87 33.97 -28.67
C GLU A 759 -54.35 33.98 -28.28
N LYS A 760 -55.08 32.95 -28.73
CA LYS A 760 -56.53 32.83 -28.42
C LYS A 760 -56.82 32.47 -26.98
N LEU A 761 -55.87 31.95 -26.25
CA LEU A 761 -56.03 31.60 -24.82
C LEU A 761 -55.57 32.70 -23.86
N GLY A 762 -54.80 33.67 -24.34
CA GLY A 762 -54.08 34.63 -23.51
C GLY A 762 -52.70 34.13 -23.08
N ALA A 763 -51.77 35.02 -22.78
CA ALA A 763 -50.38 34.71 -22.48
C ALA A 763 -50.21 34.00 -21.11
N ASP A 764 -51.16 34.07 -20.21
CA ASP A 764 -51.18 33.53 -18.88
C ASP A 764 -51.91 32.18 -18.76
N LYS A 765 -52.35 31.60 -19.85
CA LYS A 765 -53.12 30.36 -19.89
C LYS A 765 -52.57 29.36 -20.87
N LYS A 766 -52.75 28.10 -20.55
CA LYS A 766 -52.48 26.94 -21.40
C LYS A 766 -53.70 26.03 -21.46
N SER A 767 -53.87 25.34 -22.61
CA SER A 767 -54.88 24.26 -22.74
C SER A 767 -54.14 22.93 -22.58
N MET A 768 -54.57 22.10 -21.63
CA MET A 768 -54.03 20.74 -21.43
C MET A 768 -55.09 19.73 -21.83
N ALA A 769 -54.74 18.85 -22.76
CA ALA A 769 -55.59 17.78 -23.27
C ALA A 769 -55.27 16.46 -22.62
N PHE A 770 -56.26 15.86 -21.98
CA PHE A 770 -56.16 14.60 -21.26
C PHE A 770 -57.01 13.51 -21.88
N SER A 771 -56.49 12.30 -21.93
CA SER A 771 -57.24 11.08 -22.20
C SER A 771 -57.61 10.41 -20.87
N LEU A 772 -58.88 10.28 -20.61
CA LEU A 772 -59.45 9.70 -19.41
C LEU A 772 -59.92 8.28 -19.65
N SER A 773 -59.39 7.30 -18.92
CA SER A 773 -59.81 5.89 -19.01
C SER A 773 -60.69 5.53 -17.81
N PHE A 774 -61.92 5.14 -18.11
CA PHE A 774 -62.88 4.70 -17.10
C PHE A 774 -62.99 3.17 -17.14
N GLN A 775 -62.71 2.51 -16.05
CA GLN A 775 -62.73 1.06 -15.90
C GLN A 775 -64.11 0.62 -15.31
N PRO A 776 -64.87 -0.18 -16.03
CA PRO A 776 -66.06 -0.81 -15.48
C PRO A 776 -65.69 -1.79 -14.31
N ALA A 777 -66.51 -1.85 -13.27
CA ALA A 777 -66.40 -2.84 -12.20
C ALA A 777 -67.20 -4.10 -12.51
N ASP A 778 -68.53 -4.02 -12.52
CA ASP A 778 -69.43 -5.20 -12.54
C ASP A 778 -70.21 -5.35 -13.86
N LYS A 779 -70.26 -4.30 -14.67
CA LYS A 779 -71.00 -4.29 -15.96
C LYS A 779 -70.41 -3.24 -16.90
N PRO A 780 -70.59 -3.36 -18.24
CA PRO A 780 -70.21 -2.34 -19.21
C PRO A 780 -70.76 -0.97 -18.84
N LEU A 781 -69.97 0.09 -18.98
CA LEU A 781 -70.38 1.47 -18.76
C LEU A 781 -71.24 1.95 -19.92
N THR A 782 -72.36 2.55 -19.60
CA THR A 782 -73.27 3.20 -20.58
C THR A 782 -72.73 4.61 -20.91
N PRO A 783 -73.05 5.17 -22.12
CA PRO A 783 -72.74 6.55 -22.45
C PRO A 783 -73.20 7.57 -21.39
N ASP A 784 -74.41 7.41 -20.87
CA ASP A 784 -74.98 8.30 -19.85
C ASP A 784 -74.23 8.22 -18.50
N GLU A 785 -73.67 7.08 -18.14
CA GLU A 785 -72.83 6.90 -16.96
C GLU A 785 -71.49 7.62 -17.12
N ILE A 786 -70.86 7.53 -18.29
CA ILE A 786 -69.59 8.20 -18.62
C ILE A 786 -69.81 9.74 -18.65
N ASP A 787 -70.86 10.22 -19.26
CA ASP A 787 -71.20 11.65 -19.27
C ASP A 787 -71.46 12.20 -17.86
N ARG A 788 -72.05 11.42 -16.99
CA ARG A 788 -72.17 11.78 -15.52
C ARG A 788 -70.81 11.84 -14.84
N PHE A 789 -69.87 10.90 -15.10
CA PHE A 789 -68.57 10.92 -14.56
C PHE A 789 -67.79 12.14 -15.06
N VAL A 790 -67.81 12.45 -16.36
CA VAL A 790 -67.13 13.62 -16.91
C VAL A 790 -67.73 14.91 -16.34
N LYS A 791 -69.07 15.02 -16.24
CA LYS A 791 -69.72 16.20 -15.59
C LYS A 791 -69.30 16.36 -14.11
N LYS A 792 -69.15 15.25 -13.35
CA LYS A 792 -68.69 15.28 -11.99
C LYS A 792 -67.23 15.73 -11.86
N ILE A 793 -66.39 15.27 -12.76
CA ILE A 793 -65.00 15.69 -12.86
C ILE A 793 -64.89 17.17 -13.17
N LEU A 794 -65.58 17.64 -14.21
CA LEU A 794 -65.61 19.04 -14.59
C LEU A 794 -66.18 19.95 -13.47
N GLY A 795 -67.26 19.51 -12.80
CA GLY A 795 -67.80 20.24 -11.64
C GLY A 795 -66.81 20.38 -10.48
N ASN A 796 -66.04 19.30 -10.19
CA ASN A 796 -65.02 19.34 -9.14
C ASN A 796 -63.86 20.26 -9.54
N LEU A 797 -63.36 20.19 -10.77
CA LEU A 797 -62.30 21.05 -11.27
C LEU A 797 -62.69 22.51 -11.30
N LYS A 798 -63.96 22.81 -11.74
CA LYS A 798 -64.46 24.19 -11.73
C LYS A 798 -64.58 24.73 -10.31
N PHE A 799 -65.14 23.92 -9.39
CA PHE A 799 -65.37 24.35 -8.01
C PHE A 799 -64.11 24.55 -7.22
N LYS A 800 -63.16 23.62 -7.32
CA LYS A 800 -61.93 23.67 -6.52
C LYS A 800 -60.83 24.50 -7.13
N LEU A 801 -60.67 24.46 -8.44
CA LEU A 801 -59.50 25.03 -9.12
C LEU A 801 -59.84 26.13 -10.13
N GLY A 802 -61.17 26.42 -10.36
CA GLY A 802 -61.61 27.40 -11.34
C GLY A 802 -61.32 27.02 -12.79
N ILE A 803 -61.15 25.75 -13.07
CA ILE A 803 -60.77 25.24 -14.37
C ILE A 803 -62.02 25.00 -15.25
N GLU A 804 -61.94 25.42 -16.51
CA GLU A 804 -62.99 25.25 -17.49
C GLU A 804 -62.53 24.41 -18.65
N ILE A 805 -63.51 23.77 -19.35
CA ILE A 805 -63.25 23.03 -20.55
C ILE A 805 -62.97 24.04 -21.70
N ARG A 806 -62.08 23.64 -22.59
CA ARG A 806 -61.87 24.38 -23.85
C ARG A 806 -63.05 24.07 -24.80
N GLU A 807 -63.77 25.06 -25.18
CA GLU A 807 -64.79 24.95 -26.21
C GLU A 807 -64.27 24.71 -27.61
#